data_24a20f0fdb8a885fe6a538861fd90497
#
_entry.id   24a20f0fdb8a885fe6a538861fd90497
#
_cell.length_a   1.000
_cell.length_b   1.000
_cell.length_c   1.000
_cell.angle_alpha   90.00
_cell.angle_beta   90.00
_cell.angle_gamma   90.00
#
_symmetry.space_group_name_H-M   'P 1'
#
loop_
_entity.id
_entity.type
_entity.pdbx_description
1 polymer ?
#
loop_
_entity_poly.entity_id
_entity_poly.type
_entity_poly.pdbx_seq_one_letter_code
_entity_poly.pdbx_strand_id
1 'polypeptide(L)'
;MPPPRTAPPSPPLYFEDAPLSKEAERRYLNYALSVITSRALPDVRDGLKPVQRRILYTMQHDLHLGPDAKPKKSARVVGDVMGKYHPHGDQAIYDAMVRMAQSWVLRVPLVEGQGNFGSIDGDGAAAMRYTESKLRPIAGELLSELGQRTVDWRPNYDGTQSEPTVLPARFPQLLVNGAQGIAVGMATTIPPHNLSEIIDATVLSIEDPNVTTKKLLTAVKGPDFPTGGLLTATKRELEEVYESGSGSFKLRGEWTTEEDGKKGLLVIITSIPFSVERGSIVEKIAGVIISKKLPGLVDVRDESTDIIRIVMELKKGTDPSLVMAYLFKQTPLAQNVQVNMTCLIPTGGEDALGAPIMGPKRLGLGALLREFLVFRMKTLQRRLQFELGEVRTRVHLLEGFETVFDALDEVIRIIRQSDGRQDAKQKLMKRFELSEEQTDAILELRLYRLAKLEILLIKKELGEKRAEMKRLEALLKSESKLWDLIKAELLRIKAEFGEKRRTKITTATADEEFQEEDFIALEDAMVLLSTQGWIKRAKEIKDVSTTRLREGDGVLSVQAGSTRAPVALFSSHGSCYTTRIHDVPASTGYGDPVQKLFKLADGERMIEMMSFDARILDVPTAEGDEPMPPFAVAITQKGLGFVFSLRTHRDPSTRAGRKYARLNEGDEIVFVGLMTTDSDTVMCLAGDGHAVTVKVSDLAVLAGVGKGTIVQKLAEGERLVGAAILQKGRGAVQFETDKGRTLELDGSKVKGARASRGDVVTKKGERILRVVLPEVVPPTLREES
;
A
#
# COMPACT_ATOMS: atom_id res chain seq x y z
N MET A 1 77.90 17.39 -8.68
CA MET A 1 76.54 16.93 -8.69
C MET A 1 76.45 15.72 -7.79
N PRO A 2 75.65 15.66 -6.74
CA PRO A 2 75.42 14.45 -5.96
C PRO A 2 74.58 13.44 -6.82
N PRO A 3 74.75 12.13 -6.65
CA PRO A 3 74.00 11.12 -7.37
C PRO A 3 72.54 11.15 -7.07
N PRO A 4 71.63 10.75 -8.01
CA PRO A 4 70.21 10.77 -7.81
C PRO A 4 69.79 9.79 -6.69
N ARG A 5 69.03 10.29 -5.71
CA ARG A 5 68.42 9.45 -4.67
C ARG A 5 67.46 8.47 -5.34
N THR A 6 67.77 7.18 -5.25
CA THR A 6 66.84 6.11 -5.61
C THR A 6 65.61 6.15 -4.69
N ALA A 7 64.47 6.21 -5.27
CA ALA A 7 63.18 6.11 -4.52
C ALA A 7 63.14 4.79 -3.72
N PRO A 8 62.60 4.77 -2.52
CA PRO A 8 62.46 3.53 -1.77
C PRO A 8 61.54 2.56 -2.58
N PRO A 9 61.84 1.24 -2.51
CA PRO A 9 61.03 0.25 -3.17
C PRO A 9 59.58 0.33 -2.66
N SER A 10 58.59 0.30 -3.58
CA SER A 10 57.17 0.21 -3.23
C SER A 10 56.95 -1.01 -2.34
N PRO A 11 56.14 -0.88 -1.27
CA PRO A 11 55.81 -2.03 -0.42
C PRO A 11 55.22 -3.16 -1.30
N PRO A 12 55.53 -4.44 -0.99
CA PRO A 12 55.01 -5.54 -1.76
C PRO A 12 53.47 -5.52 -1.73
N LEU A 13 52.84 -5.54 -2.91
CA LEU A 13 51.40 -5.71 -3.04
C LEU A 13 51.06 -7.14 -2.60
N TYR A 14 50.54 -7.29 -1.42
CA TYR A 14 49.96 -8.55 -0.96
C TYR A 14 48.63 -8.75 -1.69
N PHE A 15 48.60 -9.71 -2.61
CA PHE A 15 47.35 -10.21 -3.20
C PHE A 15 46.85 -11.34 -2.32
N GLU A 16 45.63 -11.18 -1.82
CA GLU A 16 44.94 -12.23 -1.08
C GLU A 16 43.90 -12.84 -2.05
N ASP A 17 44.02 -14.15 -2.31
CA ASP A 17 43.07 -14.89 -3.15
C ASP A 17 41.74 -15.03 -2.39
N ALA A 18 40.75 -14.19 -2.71
CA ALA A 18 39.39 -14.28 -2.19
C ALA A 18 38.42 -14.80 -3.25
N PRO A 19 37.70 -15.90 -3.01
CA PRO A 19 36.63 -16.34 -3.91
C PRO A 19 35.59 -15.25 -4.12
N LEU A 20 35.31 -14.89 -5.38
CA LEU A 20 34.40 -13.81 -5.75
C LEU A 20 33.04 -13.94 -5.06
N SER A 21 32.54 -15.15 -4.91
CA SER A 21 31.27 -15.44 -4.23
C SER A 21 31.29 -15.01 -2.75
N LYS A 22 32.35 -15.34 -2.00
CA LYS A 22 32.49 -14.95 -0.59
C LYS A 22 32.65 -13.45 -0.39
N GLU A 23 33.42 -12.80 -1.28
CA GLU A 23 33.60 -11.36 -1.22
C GLU A 23 32.29 -10.62 -1.59
N ALA A 24 31.57 -11.09 -2.60
CA ALA A 24 30.26 -10.56 -2.97
C ALA A 24 29.24 -10.71 -1.83
N GLU A 25 29.19 -11.88 -1.18
CA GLU A 25 28.34 -12.14 -0.02
C GLU A 25 28.67 -11.20 1.16
N ARG A 26 29.96 -11.06 1.49
CA ARG A 26 30.42 -10.18 2.58
C ARG A 26 30.05 -8.71 2.29
N ARG A 27 30.30 -8.22 1.09
CA ARG A 27 29.98 -6.85 0.69
C ARG A 27 28.49 -6.61 0.65
N TYR A 28 27.71 -7.57 0.15
CA TYR A 28 26.25 -7.46 0.13
C TYR A 28 25.67 -7.45 1.54
N LEU A 29 26.20 -8.28 2.46
CA LEU A 29 25.78 -8.28 3.85
C LEU A 29 26.08 -6.93 4.52
N ASN A 30 27.28 -6.38 4.33
CA ASN A 30 27.64 -5.07 4.87
C ASN A 30 26.76 -3.94 4.29
N TYR A 31 26.48 -3.99 2.98
CA TYR A 31 25.55 -3.07 2.34
C TYR A 31 24.15 -3.20 2.93
N ALA A 32 23.62 -4.42 3.06
CA ALA A 32 22.31 -4.68 3.63
C ALA A 32 22.20 -4.14 5.07
N LEU A 33 23.18 -4.42 5.92
CA LEU A 33 23.24 -3.91 7.29
C LEU A 33 23.27 -2.37 7.31
N SER A 34 24.08 -1.76 6.47
CA SER A 34 24.14 -0.29 6.35
C SER A 34 22.80 0.31 5.91
N VAL A 35 22.13 -0.30 4.93
CA VAL A 35 20.79 0.17 4.50
C VAL A 35 19.77 0.04 5.62
N ILE A 36 19.80 -1.05 6.38
CA ILE A 36 18.88 -1.30 7.50
C ILE A 36 19.13 -0.29 8.63
N THR A 37 20.36 -0.18 9.12
CA THR A 37 20.67 0.58 10.35
C THR A 37 20.90 2.06 10.13
N SER A 38 21.37 2.46 8.91
CA SER A 38 21.84 3.82 8.67
C SER A 38 21.07 4.58 7.57
N ARG A 39 19.96 4.01 7.04
CA ARG A 39 19.20 4.68 5.96
C ARG A 39 17.70 4.52 6.06
N ALA A 40 17.19 3.27 6.09
CA ALA A 40 15.79 2.99 5.77
C ALA A 40 14.87 2.96 6.98
N LEU A 41 15.33 2.39 8.12
CA LEU A 41 14.51 2.21 9.30
C LEU A 41 14.64 3.39 10.27
N PRO A 42 13.53 3.80 10.92
CA PRO A 42 13.54 4.80 11.97
C PRO A 42 14.05 4.21 13.29
N ASP A 43 14.64 5.05 14.12
CA ASP A 43 15.01 4.72 15.50
C ASP A 43 13.76 4.83 16.40
N VAL A 44 13.50 3.84 17.26
CA VAL A 44 12.32 3.84 18.14
C VAL A 44 12.31 5.01 19.11
N ARG A 45 13.50 5.53 19.48
CA ARG A 45 13.69 6.55 20.53
C ARG A 45 13.27 7.95 20.07
N ASP A 46 13.64 8.35 18.84
CA ASP A 46 13.32 9.69 18.29
C ASP A 46 12.45 9.65 17.02
N GLY A 47 12.15 8.46 16.50
CA GLY A 47 11.29 8.28 15.33
C GLY A 47 11.91 8.73 14.02
N LEU A 48 13.20 9.01 13.96
CA LEU A 48 13.86 9.63 12.83
C LEU A 48 14.79 8.66 12.10
N LYS A 49 14.88 8.87 10.78
CA LYS A 49 15.98 8.32 9.98
C LYS A 49 17.23 9.20 10.12
N PRO A 50 18.44 8.67 9.89
CA PRO A 50 19.67 9.44 10.03
C PRO A 50 19.69 10.76 9.25
N VAL A 51 19.20 10.79 8.01
CA VAL A 51 19.14 12.03 7.20
C VAL A 51 18.23 13.08 7.85
N GLN A 52 17.08 12.69 8.37
CA GLN A 52 16.14 13.60 9.03
C GLN A 52 16.75 14.19 10.32
N ARG A 53 17.38 13.32 11.13
CA ARG A 53 18.07 13.74 12.37
C ARG A 53 19.16 14.75 12.06
N ARG A 54 19.98 14.52 11.06
CA ARG A 54 21.07 15.40 10.64
C ARG A 54 20.57 16.75 10.13
N ILE A 55 19.46 16.77 9.37
CA ILE A 55 18.81 18.00 8.91
C ILE A 55 18.36 18.85 10.11
N LEU A 56 17.59 18.26 11.03
CA LEU A 56 17.08 18.99 12.20
C LEU A 56 18.23 19.48 13.10
N TYR A 57 19.25 18.65 13.31
CA TYR A 57 20.43 19.01 14.08
C TYR A 57 21.18 20.21 13.45
N THR A 58 21.48 20.13 12.14
CA THR A 58 22.18 21.22 11.43
C THR A 58 21.36 22.51 11.46
N MET A 59 20.04 22.42 11.27
CA MET A 59 19.17 23.62 11.33
C MET A 59 19.22 24.30 12.70
N GLN A 60 19.19 23.53 13.78
CA GLN A 60 19.22 24.07 15.14
C GLN A 60 20.62 24.50 15.57
N HIS A 61 21.60 23.61 15.43
CA HIS A 61 22.92 23.77 16.04
C HIS A 61 23.84 24.68 15.19
N ASP A 62 23.97 24.41 13.89
CA ASP A 62 24.92 25.10 13.03
C ASP A 62 24.35 26.40 12.45
N LEU A 63 23.07 26.39 12.11
CA LEU A 63 22.43 27.50 11.39
C LEU A 63 21.56 28.37 12.28
N HIS A 64 21.23 27.94 13.50
CA HIS A 64 20.38 28.63 14.48
C HIS A 64 19.02 29.03 13.87
N LEU A 65 18.38 28.05 13.15
CA LEU A 65 17.09 28.22 12.46
C LEU A 65 15.92 27.79 13.37
N GLY A 66 15.92 28.22 14.61
CA GLY A 66 14.78 28.01 15.52
C GLY A 66 13.51 28.68 15.03
N PRO A 67 12.36 28.46 15.70
CA PRO A 67 11.05 28.98 15.28
C PRO A 67 11.01 30.49 15.09
N ASP A 68 11.71 31.24 15.93
CA ASP A 68 11.75 32.70 15.93
C ASP A 68 12.81 33.28 14.96
N ALA A 69 13.64 32.41 14.36
CA ALA A 69 14.68 32.84 13.44
C ALA A 69 14.09 33.23 12.08
N LYS A 70 14.79 34.10 11.37
CA LYS A 70 14.50 34.35 9.95
C LYS A 70 14.87 33.10 9.14
N PRO A 71 13.99 32.63 8.22
CA PRO A 71 14.29 31.50 7.37
C PRO A 71 15.53 31.76 6.51
N LYS A 72 16.27 30.72 6.19
CA LYS A 72 17.42 30.76 5.27
C LYS A 72 17.16 29.89 4.05
N LYS A 73 17.87 30.17 2.95
CA LYS A 73 17.79 29.35 1.73
C LYS A 73 17.99 27.87 2.02
N SER A 74 17.10 27.03 1.52
CA SER A 74 17.16 25.58 1.69
C SER A 74 18.47 25.00 1.18
N ALA A 75 19.06 25.58 0.13
CA ALA A 75 20.38 25.22 -0.37
C ALA A 75 21.49 25.35 0.69
N ARG A 76 21.37 26.32 1.63
CA ARG A 76 22.33 26.49 2.73
C ARG A 76 22.23 25.33 3.72
N VAL A 77 21.01 24.94 4.09
CA VAL A 77 20.77 23.77 4.96
C VAL A 77 21.33 22.50 4.34
N VAL A 78 20.98 22.25 3.08
CA VAL A 78 21.41 21.06 2.33
C VAL A 78 22.95 21.00 2.23
N GLY A 79 23.59 22.14 1.91
CA GLY A 79 25.04 22.22 1.81
C GLY A 79 25.77 21.93 3.11
N ASP A 80 25.31 22.48 4.24
CA ASP A 80 25.91 22.21 5.55
C ASP A 80 25.66 20.75 6.00
N VAL A 81 24.48 20.20 5.77
CA VAL A 81 24.18 18.77 6.06
C VAL A 81 25.08 17.83 5.25
N MET A 82 25.18 18.08 3.94
CA MET A 82 25.98 17.25 3.04
C MET A 82 27.47 17.34 3.37
N GLY A 83 27.98 18.53 3.58
CA GLY A 83 29.40 18.76 3.81
C GLY A 83 29.90 18.30 5.18
N LYS A 84 29.05 18.35 6.20
CA LYS A 84 29.48 18.06 7.57
C LYS A 84 29.06 16.68 8.08
N TYR A 85 27.86 16.17 7.71
CA TYR A 85 27.28 15.02 8.39
C TYR A 85 26.79 13.90 7.47
N HIS A 86 26.30 14.22 6.27
CA HIS A 86 25.62 13.25 5.41
C HIS A 86 26.19 13.23 4.00
N PRO A 87 27.26 12.43 3.74
CA PRO A 87 27.98 12.41 2.47
C PRO A 87 27.20 11.68 1.36
N HIS A 88 26.03 12.20 1.01
CA HIS A 88 25.13 11.68 -0.03
C HIS A 88 24.61 12.81 -0.91
N GLY A 89 23.89 12.46 -2.00
CA GLY A 89 23.40 13.44 -2.95
C GLY A 89 22.51 14.54 -2.32
N ASP A 90 22.72 15.77 -2.73
CA ASP A 90 22.03 16.96 -2.27
C ASP A 90 20.52 16.89 -2.48
N GLN A 91 20.06 16.33 -3.62
CA GLN A 91 18.65 16.16 -3.91
C GLN A 91 17.96 15.26 -2.88
N ALA A 92 18.59 14.16 -2.45
CA ALA A 92 18.01 13.27 -1.46
C ALA A 92 17.85 13.94 -0.09
N ILE A 93 18.79 14.80 0.29
CA ILE A 93 18.73 15.60 1.51
C ILE A 93 17.61 16.64 1.40
N TYR A 94 17.52 17.33 0.25
CA TYR A 94 16.47 18.30 0.00
C TYR A 94 15.09 17.67 0.05
N ASP A 95 14.88 16.56 -0.65
CA ASP A 95 13.60 15.84 -0.66
C ASP A 95 13.18 15.38 0.74
N ALA A 96 14.12 14.93 1.57
CA ALA A 96 13.84 14.58 2.97
C ALA A 96 13.39 15.82 3.78
N MET A 97 14.03 16.97 3.57
CA MET A 97 13.66 18.24 4.22
C MET A 97 12.29 18.72 3.73
N VAL A 98 12.03 18.66 2.43
CA VAL A 98 10.74 19.04 1.82
C VAL A 98 9.61 18.22 2.45
N ARG A 99 9.76 16.91 2.55
CA ARG A 99 8.76 16.04 3.19
C ARG A 99 8.49 16.41 4.65
N MET A 100 9.50 16.84 5.40
CA MET A 100 9.32 17.30 6.78
C MET A 100 8.56 18.63 6.90
N ALA A 101 8.43 19.39 5.82
CA ALA A 101 7.65 20.64 5.76
C ALA A 101 6.21 20.43 5.26
N GLN A 102 5.92 19.33 4.57
CA GLN A 102 4.63 19.09 3.91
C GLN A 102 3.56 18.63 4.90
N SER A 103 2.48 19.40 5.03
CA SER A 103 1.37 19.13 5.96
C SER A 103 0.44 18.00 5.51
N TRP A 104 0.57 17.54 4.26
CA TRP A 104 -0.12 16.36 3.72
C TRP A 104 0.72 15.07 3.77
N VAL A 105 2.01 15.18 4.17
CA VAL A 105 2.93 14.06 4.34
C VAL A 105 3.15 13.73 5.82
N LEU A 106 3.47 14.75 6.64
CA LEU A 106 3.60 14.57 8.08
C LEU A 106 2.34 15.03 8.82
N ARG A 107 1.91 14.23 9.80
CA ARG A 107 0.76 14.61 10.67
C ARG A 107 1.06 15.87 11.47
N VAL A 108 2.31 16.00 11.90
CA VAL A 108 2.86 17.18 12.58
C VAL A 108 4.18 17.55 11.91
N PRO A 109 4.19 18.51 10.97
CA PRO A 109 5.41 18.94 10.28
C PRO A 109 6.46 19.51 11.24
N LEU A 110 7.74 19.24 10.98
CA LEU A 110 8.88 19.65 11.81
C LEU A 110 9.60 20.88 11.21
N VAL A 111 9.46 21.10 9.92
CA VAL A 111 10.07 22.20 9.17
C VAL A 111 8.97 23.14 8.69
N GLU A 112 9.24 24.42 8.76
CA GLU A 112 8.43 25.48 8.13
C GLU A 112 9.12 25.91 6.86
N GLY A 113 8.45 25.73 5.71
CA GLY A 113 8.94 26.10 4.40
C GLY A 113 8.33 27.41 3.94
N GLN A 114 9.12 28.24 3.26
CA GLN A 114 8.69 29.44 2.55
C GLN A 114 9.02 29.30 1.07
N GLY A 115 8.02 29.52 0.21
CA GLY A 115 8.10 29.26 -1.22
C GLY A 115 7.36 27.98 -1.62
N ASN A 116 7.63 27.47 -2.81
CA ASN A 116 6.97 26.26 -3.31
C ASN A 116 7.66 24.99 -2.78
N PHE A 117 7.01 24.29 -1.86
CA PHE A 117 7.40 22.99 -1.30
C PHE A 117 6.61 21.82 -1.90
N GLY A 118 6.07 21.99 -3.10
CA GLY A 118 5.22 21.00 -3.77
C GLY A 118 3.75 21.15 -3.42
N SER A 119 2.94 20.29 -3.99
CA SER A 119 1.50 20.22 -3.74
C SER A 119 1.02 18.79 -3.52
N ILE A 120 -0.21 18.64 -3.04
CA ILE A 120 -0.91 17.35 -2.92
C ILE A 120 -1.27 16.77 -4.30
N ASP A 121 -1.11 17.53 -5.37
CA ASP A 121 -1.37 17.13 -6.75
C ASP A 121 -0.22 16.34 -7.38
N GLY A 122 0.89 16.19 -6.63
CA GLY A 122 2.09 15.55 -7.12
C GLY A 122 3.13 16.51 -7.70
N ASP A 123 2.87 17.84 -7.66
CA ASP A 123 3.88 18.80 -8.08
C ASP A 123 5.10 18.74 -7.17
N GLY A 124 6.27 18.72 -7.76
CA GLY A 124 7.54 18.76 -7.04
C GLY A 124 7.81 20.11 -6.39
N ALA A 125 8.63 20.13 -5.35
CA ALA A 125 9.12 21.38 -4.78
C ALA A 125 10.00 22.14 -5.78
N ALA A 126 9.99 23.48 -5.68
CA ALA A 126 10.92 24.30 -6.43
C ALA A 126 12.38 23.98 -6.04
N ALA A 127 13.34 24.25 -6.90
CA ALA A 127 14.75 24.02 -6.61
C ALA A 127 15.18 24.72 -5.31
N MET A 128 16.03 24.08 -4.51
CA MET A 128 16.45 24.49 -3.16
C MET A 128 17.03 25.92 -3.07
N ARG A 129 17.48 26.48 -4.20
CA ARG A 129 17.95 27.87 -4.28
C ARG A 129 16.84 28.92 -4.20
N TYR A 130 15.60 28.53 -4.49
CA TYR A 130 14.43 29.41 -4.44
C TYR A 130 13.67 29.34 -3.11
N THR A 131 13.70 28.17 -2.45
CA THR A 131 12.96 27.95 -1.21
C THR A 131 13.77 28.37 0.02
N GLU A 132 13.07 28.70 1.10
CA GLU A 132 13.66 29.02 2.40
C GLU A 132 13.01 28.16 3.48
N SER A 133 13.75 27.89 4.56
CA SER A 133 13.27 27.01 5.63
C SER A 133 13.75 27.42 7.01
N LYS A 134 12.97 27.07 8.02
CA LYS A 134 13.27 27.13 9.45
C LYS A 134 12.56 26.01 10.19
N LEU A 135 12.87 25.81 11.47
CA LEU A 135 12.19 24.80 12.31
C LEU A 135 10.83 25.29 12.78
N ARG A 136 9.87 24.39 12.89
CA ARG A 136 8.61 24.64 13.59
C ARG A 136 8.79 24.52 15.11
N PRO A 137 7.92 25.15 15.94
CA PRO A 137 8.02 25.10 17.41
C PRO A 137 8.12 23.69 17.98
N ILE A 138 7.34 22.75 17.48
CA ILE A 138 7.33 21.35 17.93
C ILE A 138 8.67 20.63 17.71
N ALA A 139 9.46 21.02 16.72
CA ALA A 139 10.81 20.47 16.52
C ALA A 139 11.74 20.79 17.70
N GLY A 140 11.47 21.85 18.45
CA GLY A 140 12.16 22.18 19.68
C GLY A 140 12.01 21.08 20.74
N GLU A 141 10.90 20.34 20.78
CA GLU A 141 10.70 19.23 21.69
C GLU A 141 11.55 17.98 21.36
N LEU A 142 12.21 17.98 20.21
CA LEU A 142 13.20 16.97 19.83
C LEU A 142 14.66 17.43 20.08
N LEU A 143 14.91 18.75 20.18
CA LEU A 143 16.25 19.34 20.08
C LEU A 143 16.72 20.07 21.34
N SER A 144 15.80 20.59 22.13
CA SER A 144 16.10 21.56 23.23
C SER A 144 17.01 21.04 24.32
N GLU A 145 17.09 19.72 24.52
CA GLU A 145 17.93 19.11 25.58
C GLU A 145 19.32 18.67 25.10
N LEU A 146 19.70 18.87 23.82
CA LEU A 146 20.98 18.42 23.25
C LEU A 146 22.20 19.01 24.01
N GLY A 147 22.14 20.28 24.40
CA GLY A 147 23.22 20.96 25.13
C GLY A 147 23.42 20.45 26.56
N GLN A 148 22.54 19.60 27.09
CA GLN A 148 22.55 19.12 28.46
C GLN A 148 23.12 17.69 28.63
N ARG A 149 23.90 17.22 27.66
CA ARG A 149 24.54 15.89 27.63
C ARG A 149 23.56 14.71 27.78
N THR A 150 22.36 14.89 27.26
CA THR A 150 21.25 13.95 27.43
C THR A 150 21.37 12.70 26.57
N VAL A 151 22.10 12.76 25.46
CA VAL A 151 22.28 11.69 24.47
C VAL A 151 23.77 11.47 24.19
N ASP A 152 24.08 10.34 23.56
CA ASP A 152 25.46 10.01 23.19
C ASP A 152 25.80 10.65 21.83
N TRP A 153 27.10 10.94 21.68
CA TRP A 153 27.64 11.59 20.48
C TRP A 153 28.61 10.65 19.79
N ARG A 154 28.75 10.80 18.50
CA ARG A 154 29.74 10.08 17.70
C ARG A 154 30.43 11.03 16.73
N PRO A 155 31.65 10.70 16.27
CA PRO A 155 32.28 11.42 15.17
C PRO A 155 31.39 11.34 13.90
N ASN A 156 31.43 12.41 13.09
CA ASN A 156 30.87 12.39 11.76
C ASN A 156 31.71 11.49 10.82
N TYR A 157 31.37 11.44 9.51
CA TYR A 157 31.99 10.54 8.56
C TYR A 157 33.51 10.77 8.33
N ASP A 158 34.05 11.98 8.57
CA ASP A 158 35.47 12.35 8.40
C ASP A 158 36.19 12.62 9.73
N GLY A 159 35.52 12.49 10.86
CA GLY A 159 36.07 12.71 12.19
C GLY A 159 36.31 14.17 12.58
N THR A 160 35.92 15.14 11.75
CA THR A 160 36.16 16.57 11.98
C THR A 160 35.09 17.21 12.89
N GLN A 161 33.90 16.62 12.96
CA GLN A 161 32.77 17.08 13.75
C GLN A 161 32.16 15.94 14.57
N SER A 162 31.30 16.29 15.51
CA SER A 162 30.51 15.30 16.25
C SER A 162 29.03 15.49 15.96
N GLU A 163 28.29 14.40 15.87
CA GLU A 163 26.84 14.38 15.70
C GLU A 163 26.16 13.57 16.81
N PRO A 164 24.93 13.92 17.24
CA PRO A 164 24.19 13.11 18.20
C PRO A 164 23.74 11.79 17.55
N THR A 165 23.87 10.69 18.30
CA THR A 165 23.42 9.37 17.82
C THR A 165 21.91 9.28 17.71
N VAL A 166 21.20 10.04 18.55
CA VAL A 166 19.74 10.14 18.65
C VAL A 166 19.36 11.51 19.20
N LEU A 167 18.18 12.05 18.87
CA LEU A 167 17.68 13.27 19.49
C LEU A 167 16.93 12.98 20.80
N PRO A 168 17.01 13.89 21.81
CA PRO A 168 16.35 13.72 23.10
C PRO A 168 14.84 13.99 23.02
N ALA A 169 14.11 13.19 22.23
CA ALA A 169 12.70 13.39 21.98
C ALA A 169 11.87 13.38 23.28
N ARG A 170 11.00 14.39 23.43
CA ARG A 170 10.10 14.53 24.58
C ARG A 170 8.73 13.93 24.34
N PHE A 171 8.41 13.52 23.11
CA PHE A 171 7.17 12.84 22.74
C PHE A 171 7.45 11.69 21.75
N PRO A 172 6.58 10.67 21.63
CA PRO A 172 6.79 9.52 20.75
C PRO A 172 6.61 9.89 19.27
N GLN A 173 7.61 10.59 18.72
CA GLN A 173 7.63 11.10 17.34
C GLN A 173 7.37 10.00 16.32
N LEU A 174 7.90 8.78 16.52
CA LEU A 174 7.70 7.65 15.63
C LEU A 174 6.22 7.32 15.40
N LEU A 175 5.42 7.33 16.47
CA LEU A 175 3.98 7.05 16.38
C LEU A 175 3.20 8.25 15.87
N VAL A 176 3.60 9.47 16.21
CA VAL A 176 2.89 10.70 15.82
C VAL A 176 2.98 10.92 14.31
N ASN A 177 4.17 10.90 13.74
CA ASN A 177 4.37 11.15 12.31
C ASN A 177 4.47 9.88 11.46
N GLY A 178 4.61 8.72 12.11
CA GLY A 178 4.83 7.48 11.40
C GLY A 178 6.19 7.42 10.70
N ALA A 179 6.41 6.36 9.96
CA ALA A 179 7.59 6.21 9.11
C ALA A 179 7.31 5.21 7.99
N GLN A 180 7.89 5.45 6.82
CA GLN A 180 7.87 4.52 5.70
C GLN A 180 9.30 4.34 5.17
N GLY A 181 9.71 3.10 4.93
CA GLY A 181 11.05 2.82 4.40
C GLY A 181 11.17 1.40 3.89
N ILE A 182 12.00 1.25 2.84
CA ILE A 182 12.29 -0.04 2.23
C ILE A 182 13.79 -0.30 2.43
N ALA A 183 14.10 -1.37 3.15
CA ALA A 183 15.46 -1.86 3.35
C ALA A 183 15.70 -3.16 2.58
N VAL A 184 16.87 -3.74 2.72
CA VAL A 184 17.18 -5.04 2.13
C VAL A 184 16.55 -6.13 3.01
N GLY A 185 15.65 -6.93 2.45
CA GLY A 185 14.99 -8.03 3.15
C GLY A 185 13.90 -7.62 4.15
N MET A 186 13.64 -6.33 4.35
CA MET A 186 12.58 -5.84 5.25
C MET A 186 12.10 -4.45 4.86
N ALA A 187 10.92 -4.09 5.36
CA ALA A 187 10.33 -2.78 5.17
C ALA A 187 9.70 -2.29 6.47
N THR A 188 9.46 -1.00 6.57
CA THR A 188 8.67 -0.38 7.63
C THR A 188 7.57 0.46 7.02
N THR A 189 6.38 0.38 7.61
CA THR A 189 5.23 1.23 7.29
C THR A 189 4.45 1.46 8.58
N ILE A 190 4.87 2.47 9.33
CA ILE A 190 4.22 2.87 10.58
C ILE A 190 3.29 4.03 10.25
N PRO A 191 1.97 3.88 10.41
CA PRO A 191 1.03 4.94 10.12
C PRO A 191 1.17 6.09 11.14
N PRO A 192 0.85 7.33 10.75
CA PRO A 192 0.79 8.47 11.66
C PRO A 192 -0.42 8.38 12.59
N HIS A 193 -0.33 9.04 13.76
CA HIS A 193 -1.38 9.06 14.76
C HIS A 193 -1.60 10.48 15.31
N ASN A 194 -2.72 10.67 15.96
CA ASN A 194 -3.02 11.91 16.65
C ASN A 194 -2.10 12.12 17.85
N LEU A 195 -1.46 13.30 17.94
CA LEU A 195 -0.53 13.63 19.02
C LEU A 195 -1.17 13.50 20.41
N SER A 196 -2.39 14.02 20.58
CA SER A 196 -3.09 13.99 21.86
C SER A 196 -3.41 12.55 22.28
N GLU A 197 -3.85 11.70 21.36
CA GLU A 197 -4.17 10.29 21.62
C GLU A 197 -2.91 9.47 21.99
N ILE A 198 -1.80 9.73 21.30
CA ILE A 198 -0.52 9.06 21.60
C ILE A 198 0.01 9.51 22.97
N ILE A 199 -0.10 10.79 23.31
CA ILE A 199 0.30 11.27 24.63
C ILE A 199 -0.59 10.63 25.73
N ASP A 200 -1.90 10.56 25.54
CA ASP A 200 -2.79 9.90 26.49
C ASP A 200 -2.43 8.42 26.69
N ALA A 201 -2.16 7.69 25.62
CA ALA A 201 -1.71 6.30 25.68
C ALA A 201 -0.33 6.16 26.38
N THR A 202 0.56 7.14 26.16
CA THR A 202 1.86 7.16 26.82
C THR A 202 1.70 7.39 28.32
N VAL A 203 0.79 8.28 28.74
CA VAL A 203 0.45 8.51 30.14
C VAL A 203 -0.15 7.26 30.78
N LEU A 204 -1.07 6.57 30.08
CA LEU A 204 -1.60 5.29 30.55
C LEU A 204 -0.49 4.23 30.75
N SER A 205 0.52 4.23 29.89
CA SER A 205 1.67 3.32 30.02
C SER A 205 2.61 3.69 31.17
N ILE A 206 2.66 4.95 31.58
CA ILE A 206 3.37 5.37 32.81
C ILE A 206 2.60 4.91 34.06
N GLU A 207 1.27 5.05 34.06
CA GLU A 207 0.41 4.68 35.20
C GLU A 207 0.33 3.15 35.39
N ASP A 208 0.37 2.39 34.32
CA ASP A 208 0.32 0.94 34.33
C ASP A 208 1.34 0.37 33.32
N PRO A 209 2.54 -0.03 33.77
CA PRO A 209 3.57 -0.61 32.90
C PRO A 209 3.14 -1.88 32.14
N ASN A 210 2.11 -2.58 32.65
CA ASN A 210 1.55 -3.80 32.06
C ASN A 210 0.22 -3.55 31.34
N VAL A 211 -0.05 -2.30 30.97
CA VAL A 211 -1.28 -1.91 30.26
C VAL A 211 -1.46 -2.75 28.98
N THR A 212 -2.66 -3.32 28.83
CA THR A 212 -3.00 -4.13 27.64
C THR A 212 -3.25 -3.25 26.42
N THR A 213 -3.03 -3.79 25.22
CA THR A 213 -3.33 -3.12 23.95
C THR A 213 -4.80 -2.65 23.89
N LYS A 214 -5.71 -3.47 24.36
CA LYS A 214 -7.14 -3.13 24.47
C LYS A 214 -7.40 -1.87 25.30
N LYS A 215 -6.69 -1.68 26.41
CA LYS A 215 -6.79 -0.48 27.26
C LYS A 215 -6.14 0.73 26.59
N LEU A 216 -5.00 0.55 25.90
CA LEU A 216 -4.36 1.61 25.11
C LEU A 216 -5.28 2.13 23.98
N LEU A 217 -6.06 1.24 23.36
CA LEU A 217 -7.04 1.59 22.31
C LEU A 217 -8.26 2.39 22.85
N THR A 218 -8.39 2.59 24.15
CA THR A 218 -9.35 3.57 24.68
C THR A 218 -8.89 4.99 24.43
N ALA A 219 -7.58 5.24 24.42
CA ALA A 219 -6.97 6.52 24.11
C ALA A 219 -6.69 6.66 22.60
N VAL A 220 -5.97 5.69 21.99
CA VAL A 220 -5.65 5.68 20.56
C VAL A 220 -6.82 5.06 19.79
N LYS A 221 -7.50 5.87 19.01
CA LYS A 221 -8.64 5.38 18.21
C LYS A 221 -8.19 4.58 16.97
N GLY A 222 -7.00 4.85 16.48
CA GLY A 222 -6.41 4.28 15.27
C GLY A 222 -5.49 5.27 14.57
N PRO A 223 -4.99 4.96 13.37
CA PRO A 223 -4.22 5.90 12.55
C PRO A 223 -4.95 7.23 12.34
N ASP A 224 -4.20 8.33 12.26
CA ASP A 224 -4.72 9.68 11.98
C ASP A 224 -3.91 10.33 10.87
N PHE A 225 -4.38 10.15 9.63
CA PHE A 225 -3.66 10.59 8.44
C PHE A 225 -3.74 12.09 8.24
N PRO A 226 -2.69 12.74 7.73
CA PRO A 226 -2.66 14.18 7.44
C PRO A 226 -3.81 14.64 6.52
N THR A 227 -4.16 13.82 5.53
CA THR A 227 -5.21 14.09 4.54
C THR A 227 -6.62 13.71 5.03
N GLY A 228 -6.75 13.19 6.27
CA GLY A 228 -8.03 12.73 6.80
C GLY A 228 -8.48 11.40 6.20
N GLY A 229 -9.72 11.35 5.74
CA GLY A 229 -10.34 10.17 5.17
C GLY A 229 -11.10 9.31 6.17
N LEU A 230 -11.75 8.27 5.65
CA LEU A 230 -12.55 7.32 6.40
C LEU A 230 -11.83 5.97 6.48
N LEU A 231 -11.38 5.61 7.69
CA LEU A 231 -10.77 4.31 7.97
C LEU A 231 -11.85 3.29 8.31
N THR A 232 -11.89 2.18 7.59
CA THR A 232 -12.78 1.06 7.89
C THR A 232 -12.02 0.02 8.68
N ALA A 233 -12.38 -0.15 9.96
CA ALA A 233 -11.76 -1.15 10.82
C ALA A 233 -12.68 -1.48 12.00
N THR A 234 -12.80 -2.75 12.35
CA THR A 234 -13.42 -3.21 13.57
C THR A 234 -12.48 -3.03 14.77
N LYS A 235 -13.03 -2.98 15.97
CA LYS A 235 -12.19 -2.91 17.20
C LYS A 235 -11.24 -4.09 17.32
N ARG A 236 -11.65 -5.28 16.86
CA ARG A 236 -10.85 -6.50 16.89
C ARG A 236 -9.66 -6.40 15.90
N GLU A 237 -9.89 -5.96 14.69
CA GLU A 237 -8.82 -5.74 13.69
C GLU A 237 -7.81 -4.71 14.19
N LEU A 238 -8.26 -3.60 14.78
CA LEU A 238 -7.37 -2.64 15.40
C LEU A 238 -6.52 -3.29 16.51
N GLU A 239 -7.13 -4.08 17.42
CA GLU A 239 -6.43 -4.76 18.50
C GLU A 239 -5.37 -5.74 17.95
N GLU A 240 -5.72 -6.57 16.97
CA GLU A 240 -4.82 -7.54 16.34
C GLU A 240 -3.61 -6.85 15.67
N VAL A 241 -3.86 -5.75 14.94
CA VAL A 241 -2.79 -4.99 14.26
C VAL A 241 -1.87 -4.29 15.26
N TYR A 242 -2.42 -3.65 16.29
CA TYR A 242 -1.60 -2.94 17.28
C TYR A 242 -0.90 -3.87 18.27
N GLU A 243 -1.40 -5.09 18.48
CA GLU A 243 -0.70 -6.12 19.28
C GLU A 243 0.47 -6.72 18.49
N SER A 244 0.23 -7.14 17.24
CA SER A 244 1.24 -7.79 16.40
C SER A 244 2.23 -6.82 15.75
N GLY A 245 1.85 -5.55 15.59
CA GLY A 245 2.59 -4.55 14.81
C GLY A 245 2.55 -4.79 13.29
N SER A 246 1.58 -5.57 12.80
CA SER A 246 1.45 -5.92 11.38
C SER A 246 0.00 -6.11 10.97
N GLY A 247 -0.37 -5.68 9.76
CA GLY A 247 -1.71 -5.83 9.21
C GLY A 247 -2.00 -4.83 8.11
N SER A 248 -3.27 -4.58 7.85
CA SER A 248 -3.71 -3.58 6.88
C SER A 248 -5.05 -2.99 7.27
N PHE A 249 -5.29 -1.75 6.87
CA PHE A 249 -6.56 -1.06 7.04
C PHE A 249 -7.05 -0.54 5.70
N LYS A 250 -8.37 -0.53 5.48
CA LYS A 250 -8.97 0.09 4.30
C LYS A 250 -9.23 1.58 4.59
N LEU A 251 -8.60 2.45 3.79
CA LEU A 251 -8.76 3.91 3.88
C LEU A 251 -9.48 4.41 2.63
N ARG A 252 -10.52 5.23 2.83
CA ARG A 252 -11.32 5.83 1.75
C ARG A 252 -11.33 7.35 1.84
N GLY A 253 -11.53 8.00 0.69
CA GLY A 253 -11.89 9.41 0.65
C GLY A 253 -13.30 9.65 1.21
N GLU A 254 -13.51 10.80 1.83
CA GLU A 254 -14.84 11.26 2.26
C GLU A 254 -15.51 12.03 1.13
N TRP A 255 -16.85 11.98 1.12
CA TRP A 255 -17.66 12.67 0.15
C TRP A 255 -18.99 13.15 0.76
N THR A 256 -19.58 14.14 0.11
CA THR A 256 -20.88 14.71 0.44
C THR A 256 -21.67 14.95 -0.84
N THR A 257 -22.97 15.24 -0.70
CA THR A 257 -23.83 15.64 -1.81
C THR A 257 -24.28 17.08 -1.65
N GLU A 258 -24.35 17.81 -2.77
CA GLU A 258 -24.93 19.14 -2.86
C GLU A 258 -25.98 19.17 -3.98
N GLU A 259 -27.09 19.89 -3.79
CA GLU A 259 -28.08 20.11 -4.81
C GLU A 259 -27.75 21.39 -5.59
N ASP A 260 -27.51 21.27 -6.89
CA ASP A 260 -27.48 22.41 -7.80
C ASP A 260 -28.81 22.49 -8.55
N GLY A 261 -29.64 23.48 -8.19
CA GLY A 261 -31.02 23.61 -8.67
C GLY A 261 -31.20 23.62 -10.21
N LYS A 262 -30.12 23.82 -10.99
CA LYS A 262 -30.12 23.80 -12.45
C LYS A 262 -29.51 22.49 -13.01
N LYS A 263 -28.54 21.90 -12.33
CA LYS A 263 -27.74 20.80 -12.87
C LYS A 263 -28.07 19.44 -12.24
N GLY A 264 -28.82 19.40 -11.14
CA GLY A 264 -29.18 18.18 -10.44
C GLY A 264 -28.31 17.94 -9.20
N LEU A 265 -27.98 16.69 -8.90
CA LEU A 265 -27.22 16.29 -7.74
C LEU A 265 -25.72 16.30 -8.06
N LEU A 266 -24.94 17.00 -7.22
CA LEU A 266 -23.49 17.00 -7.24
C LEU A 266 -22.97 16.09 -6.16
N VAL A 267 -21.94 15.31 -6.45
CA VAL A 267 -21.13 14.58 -5.47
C VAL A 267 -19.80 15.28 -5.31
N ILE A 268 -19.42 15.58 -4.09
CA ILE A 268 -18.22 16.34 -3.76
C ILE A 268 -17.32 15.47 -2.90
N ILE A 269 -16.13 15.16 -3.42
CA ILE A 269 -15.08 14.50 -2.66
C ILE A 269 -14.39 15.57 -1.81
N THR A 270 -14.39 15.37 -0.48
CA THR A 270 -13.87 16.31 0.51
C THR A 270 -12.55 15.88 1.13
N SER A 271 -12.15 14.63 0.96
CA SER A 271 -10.82 14.12 1.34
C SER A 271 -10.37 13.01 0.39
N ILE A 272 -9.06 12.79 0.31
CA ILE A 272 -8.45 11.73 -0.48
C ILE A 272 -7.60 10.83 0.42
N PRO A 273 -7.41 9.55 0.09
CA PRO A 273 -6.58 8.66 0.86
C PRO A 273 -5.12 9.15 0.94
N PHE A 274 -4.48 8.86 2.06
CA PHE A 274 -3.09 9.24 2.32
C PHE A 274 -2.13 8.68 1.27
N SER A 275 -1.15 9.48 0.84
CA SER A 275 -0.17 9.15 -0.21
C SER A 275 -0.77 8.94 -1.62
N VAL A 276 -1.97 9.43 -1.88
CA VAL A 276 -2.56 9.48 -3.22
C VAL A 276 -2.53 10.90 -3.74
N GLU A 277 -2.09 11.06 -4.97
CA GLU A 277 -2.09 12.35 -5.67
C GLU A 277 -3.50 12.70 -6.16
N ARG A 278 -3.95 13.92 -5.90
CA ARG A 278 -5.28 14.38 -6.28
C ARG A 278 -5.50 14.34 -7.80
N GLY A 279 -4.51 14.79 -8.56
CA GLY A 279 -4.56 14.77 -10.03
C GLY A 279 -4.79 13.37 -10.61
N SER A 280 -4.16 12.34 -10.04
CA SER A 280 -4.36 10.94 -10.46
C SER A 280 -5.79 10.44 -10.22
N ILE A 281 -6.47 10.92 -9.16
CA ILE A 281 -7.87 10.58 -8.91
C ILE A 281 -8.77 11.20 -9.97
N VAL A 282 -8.60 12.51 -10.24
CA VAL A 282 -9.38 13.24 -11.23
C VAL A 282 -9.21 12.63 -12.63
N GLU A 283 -7.98 12.30 -13.02
CA GLU A 283 -7.68 11.64 -14.30
C GLU A 283 -8.39 10.29 -14.42
N LYS A 284 -8.36 9.46 -13.39
CA LYS A 284 -9.04 8.16 -13.41
C LYS A 284 -10.55 8.28 -13.44
N ILE A 285 -11.13 9.23 -12.72
CA ILE A 285 -12.58 9.51 -12.80
C ILE A 285 -12.95 9.98 -14.20
N ALA A 286 -12.18 10.89 -14.81
CA ALA A 286 -12.38 11.34 -16.19
C ALA A 286 -12.28 10.15 -17.18
N GLY A 287 -11.34 9.23 -16.96
CA GLY A 287 -11.22 7.99 -17.74
C GLY A 287 -12.46 7.08 -17.65
N VAL A 288 -13.11 6.99 -16.49
CA VAL A 288 -14.38 6.28 -16.31
C VAL A 288 -15.51 6.95 -17.12
N ILE A 289 -15.56 8.30 -17.13
CA ILE A 289 -16.55 9.06 -17.90
C ILE A 289 -16.35 8.85 -19.40
N ILE A 290 -15.13 9.01 -19.90
CA ILE A 290 -14.77 8.86 -21.32
C ILE A 290 -15.09 7.44 -21.82
N SER A 291 -14.77 6.43 -21.02
CA SER A 291 -15.06 5.02 -21.35
C SER A 291 -16.53 4.64 -21.23
N LYS A 292 -17.39 5.55 -20.75
CA LYS A 292 -18.83 5.34 -20.51
C LYS A 292 -19.16 4.14 -19.62
N LYS A 293 -18.25 3.73 -18.78
CA LYS A 293 -18.42 2.59 -17.88
C LYS A 293 -19.41 2.88 -16.74
N LEU A 294 -19.64 4.14 -16.44
CA LEU A 294 -20.59 4.60 -15.43
C LEU A 294 -21.51 5.67 -16.04
N PRO A 295 -22.62 5.28 -16.71
CA PRO A 295 -23.47 6.20 -17.48
C PRO A 295 -24.17 7.28 -16.66
N GLY A 296 -24.26 7.10 -15.33
CA GLY A 296 -24.80 8.09 -14.39
C GLY A 296 -23.87 9.24 -14.05
N LEU A 297 -22.56 9.11 -14.32
CA LEU A 297 -21.55 10.14 -14.07
C LEU A 297 -21.29 10.92 -15.35
N VAL A 298 -21.48 12.26 -15.31
CA VAL A 298 -21.46 13.13 -16.50
C VAL A 298 -20.15 13.89 -16.63
N ASP A 299 -19.69 14.49 -15.52
CA ASP A 299 -18.53 15.39 -15.53
C ASP A 299 -17.79 15.34 -14.19
N VAL A 300 -16.51 15.68 -14.22
CA VAL A 300 -15.66 15.83 -13.03
C VAL A 300 -14.83 17.12 -13.14
N ARG A 301 -14.84 17.92 -12.08
CA ARG A 301 -14.08 19.15 -11.99
C ARG A 301 -13.31 19.20 -10.67
N ASP A 302 -12.10 19.69 -10.70
CA ASP A 302 -11.32 19.99 -9.51
C ASP A 302 -11.45 21.49 -9.18
N GLU A 303 -12.17 21.77 -8.10
CA GLU A 303 -12.40 23.09 -7.54
C GLU A 303 -11.62 23.30 -6.23
N SER A 304 -10.62 22.43 -5.96
CA SER A 304 -9.85 22.46 -4.72
C SER A 304 -8.98 23.70 -4.63
N THR A 305 -8.86 24.22 -3.42
CA THR A 305 -7.91 25.24 -3.00
C THR A 305 -7.02 24.63 -1.90
N ASP A 306 -6.99 25.25 -0.72
CA ASP A 306 -6.41 24.65 0.50
C ASP A 306 -7.27 23.49 1.04
N ILE A 307 -8.52 23.42 0.59
CA ILE A 307 -9.50 22.37 0.94
C ILE A 307 -9.75 21.55 -0.32
N ILE A 308 -9.77 20.22 -0.17
CA ILE A 308 -10.09 19.30 -1.26
C ILE A 308 -11.56 19.44 -1.61
N ARG A 309 -11.85 19.73 -2.88
CA ARG A 309 -13.18 19.84 -3.45
C ARG A 309 -13.17 19.33 -4.90
N ILE A 310 -13.33 18.02 -5.09
CA ILE A 310 -13.49 17.44 -6.42
C ILE A 310 -15.01 17.26 -6.63
N VAL A 311 -15.55 17.97 -7.61
CA VAL A 311 -16.99 18.04 -7.89
C VAL A 311 -17.31 17.10 -9.04
N MET A 312 -18.26 16.22 -8.85
CA MET A 312 -18.79 15.30 -9.86
C MET A 312 -20.26 15.59 -10.11
N GLU A 313 -20.62 15.70 -11.39
CA GLU A 313 -22.00 15.97 -11.84
C GLU A 313 -22.70 14.65 -12.21
N LEU A 314 -23.83 14.37 -11.59
CA LEU A 314 -24.60 13.17 -11.83
C LEU A 314 -25.82 13.45 -12.70
N LYS A 315 -26.23 12.46 -13.50
CA LYS A 315 -27.53 12.46 -14.18
C LYS A 315 -28.65 12.42 -13.17
N LYS A 316 -29.76 13.10 -13.48
CA LYS A 316 -30.97 13.07 -12.65
C LYS A 316 -31.44 11.63 -12.44
N GLY A 317 -31.68 11.27 -11.16
CA GLY A 317 -32.11 9.93 -10.77
C GLY A 317 -30.98 8.91 -10.55
N THR A 318 -29.70 9.30 -10.67
CA THR A 318 -28.56 8.44 -10.34
C THR A 318 -28.35 8.44 -8.83
N ASP A 319 -28.18 7.26 -8.23
CA ASP A 319 -27.82 7.11 -6.83
C ASP A 319 -26.33 7.44 -6.59
N PRO A 320 -26.03 8.46 -5.78
CA PRO A 320 -24.63 8.82 -5.45
C PRO A 320 -23.86 7.70 -4.77
N SER A 321 -24.50 6.90 -3.93
CA SER A 321 -23.84 5.81 -3.19
C SER A 321 -23.34 4.75 -4.14
N LEU A 322 -24.12 4.43 -5.17
CA LEU A 322 -23.76 3.50 -6.23
C LEU A 322 -22.54 4.02 -7.02
N VAL A 323 -22.57 5.31 -7.42
CA VAL A 323 -21.44 5.93 -8.13
C VAL A 323 -20.17 5.87 -7.30
N MET A 324 -20.25 6.22 -6.02
CA MET A 324 -19.09 6.21 -5.12
C MET A 324 -18.57 4.80 -4.85
N ALA A 325 -19.44 3.80 -4.72
CA ALA A 325 -19.05 2.39 -4.58
C ALA A 325 -18.24 1.91 -5.78
N TYR A 326 -18.64 2.27 -7.01
CA TYR A 326 -17.90 1.99 -8.23
C TYR A 326 -16.53 2.69 -8.20
N LEU A 327 -16.48 3.98 -7.89
CA LEU A 327 -15.25 4.75 -7.86
C LEU A 327 -14.27 4.24 -6.78
N PHE A 328 -14.76 3.81 -5.62
CA PHE A 328 -13.92 3.17 -4.58
C PHE A 328 -13.29 1.85 -5.06
N LYS A 329 -13.95 1.12 -5.95
CA LYS A 329 -13.45 -0.14 -6.50
C LYS A 329 -12.47 0.08 -7.66
N GLN A 330 -12.69 1.11 -8.49
CA GLN A 330 -11.98 1.32 -9.76
C GLN A 330 -10.93 2.43 -9.72
N THR A 331 -10.88 3.22 -8.64
CA THR A 331 -9.96 4.35 -8.51
C THR A 331 -9.21 4.32 -7.17
N PRO A 332 -8.13 5.09 -7.00
CA PRO A 332 -7.42 5.20 -5.73
C PRO A 332 -8.17 5.94 -4.62
N LEU A 333 -9.46 6.26 -4.80
CA LEU A 333 -10.30 6.83 -3.73
C LEU A 333 -10.48 5.88 -2.55
N ALA A 334 -10.22 4.58 -2.72
CA ALA A 334 -10.07 3.62 -1.65
C ALA A 334 -8.79 2.82 -1.85
N GLN A 335 -8.03 2.62 -0.77
CA GLN A 335 -6.81 1.83 -0.78
C GLN A 335 -6.57 1.09 0.53
N ASN A 336 -5.80 0.02 0.46
CA ASN A 336 -5.34 -0.68 1.63
C ASN A 336 -4.02 -0.07 2.11
N VAL A 337 -4.02 0.46 3.33
CA VAL A 337 -2.82 0.96 4.01
C VAL A 337 -2.20 -0.20 4.78
N GLN A 338 -1.04 -0.62 4.34
CA GLN A 338 -0.28 -1.66 5.05
C GLN A 338 0.31 -1.10 6.34
N VAL A 339 0.32 -1.92 7.39
CA VAL A 339 0.96 -1.63 8.67
C VAL A 339 2.07 -2.62 8.90
N ASN A 340 3.27 -2.12 9.14
CA ASN A 340 4.43 -2.90 9.55
C ASN A 340 5.30 -2.04 10.47
N MET A 341 5.14 -2.21 11.78
CA MET A 341 5.78 -1.39 12.80
C MET A 341 7.21 -1.86 13.12
N THR A 342 8.02 -2.05 12.06
CA THR A 342 9.43 -2.41 12.16
C THR A 342 10.28 -1.15 12.36
N CYS A 343 11.07 -1.12 13.42
CA CYS A 343 11.98 -0.01 13.74
C CYS A 343 13.29 -0.53 14.34
N LEU A 344 14.26 0.34 14.49
CA LEU A 344 15.52 0.03 15.19
C LEU A 344 15.33 0.16 16.68
N ILE A 345 15.71 -0.86 17.42
CA ILE A 345 15.72 -0.89 18.88
C ILE A 345 17.12 -1.22 19.43
N PRO A 346 17.45 -0.82 20.67
CA PRO A 346 18.66 -1.30 21.35
C PRO A 346 18.60 -2.82 21.56
N THR A 347 19.66 -3.54 21.19
CA THR A 347 19.74 -5.02 21.29
C THR A 347 20.38 -5.52 22.59
N GLY A 348 20.75 -4.61 23.51
CA GLY A 348 21.38 -4.95 24.79
C GLY A 348 22.92 -5.03 24.76
N GLY A 349 23.54 -4.85 23.58
CA GLY A 349 25.01 -4.72 23.43
C GLY A 349 25.41 -3.26 23.21
N GLU A 350 26.70 -2.98 23.40
CA GLU A 350 27.32 -1.68 23.12
C GLU A 350 28.38 -1.83 22.03
N ASP A 351 28.56 -0.82 21.21
CA ASP A 351 29.64 -0.75 20.24
C ASP A 351 30.97 -0.35 20.89
N ALA A 352 32.05 -0.24 20.10
CA ALA A 352 33.36 0.13 20.57
C ALA A 352 33.44 1.55 21.20
N LEU A 353 32.42 2.37 21.00
CA LEU A 353 32.30 3.73 21.55
C LEU A 353 31.36 3.78 22.76
N GLY A 354 30.79 2.63 23.20
CA GLY A 354 29.82 2.53 24.30
C GLY A 354 28.40 2.94 23.91
N ALA A 355 28.12 3.11 22.63
CA ALA A 355 26.76 3.36 22.15
C ALA A 355 25.97 2.06 21.98
N PRO A 356 24.66 2.03 22.24
CA PRO A 356 23.86 0.81 22.09
C PRO A 356 23.84 0.33 20.65
N ILE A 357 24.09 -0.97 20.45
CA ILE A 357 23.94 -1.62 19.15
C ILE A 357 22.45 -1.70 18.82
N MET A 358 22.09 -1.16 17.66
CA MET A 358 20.72 -1.10 17.19
C MET A 358 20.39 -2.25 16.25
N GLY A 359 19.25 -2.90 16.44
CA GLY A 359 18.77 -3.97 15.56
C GLY A 359 17.31 -3.77 15.14
N PRO A 360 16.91 -4.27 13.97
CA PRO A 360 15.53 -4.16 13.50
C PRO A 360 14.62 -5.11 14.27
N LYS A 361 13.48 -4.62 14.73
CA LYS A 361 12.43 -5.42 15.36
C LYS A 361 11.05 -4.86 15.04
N ARG A 362 10.09 -5.75 14.78
CA ARG A 362 8.68 -5.38 14.69
C ARG A 362 8.07 -5.44 16.08
N LEU A 363 7.38 -4.37 16.46
CA LEU A 363 6.81 -4.19 17.79
C LEU A 363 5.35 -3.77 17.68
N GLY A 364 4.53 -4.20 18.64
CA GLY A 364 3.18 -3.65 18.84
C GLY A 364 3.20 -2.30 19.54
N LEU A 365 2.04 -1.64 19.61
CA LEU A 365 1.88 -0.30 20.16
C LEU A 365 2.43 -0.18 21.59
N GLY A 366 2.04 -1.08 22.50
CA GLY A 366 2.48 -1.04 23.89
C GLY A 366 3.99 -1.21 24.03
N ALA A 367 4.62 -2.03 23.20
CA ALA A 367 6.06 -2.22 23.19
C ALA A 367 6.82 -0.97 22.68
N LEU A 368 6.31 -0.31 21.62
CA LEU A 368 6.86 0.94 21.11
C LEU A 368 6.83 2.06 22.16
N LEU A 369 5.71 2.20 22.87
CA LEU A 369 5.58 3.17 23.96
C LEU A 369 6.53 2.87 25.11
N ARG A 370 6.73 1.61 25.49
CA ARG A 370 7.68 1.21 26.52
C ARG A 370 9.13 1.54 26.16
N GLU A 371 9.55 1.23 24.93
CA GLU A 371 10.90 1.57 24.44
C GLU A 371 11.15 3.09 24.48
N PHE A 372 10.17 3.88 24.04
CA PHE A 372 10.23 5.33 24.15
C PHE A 372 10.34 5.79 25.60
N LEU A 373 9.53 5.26 26.53
CA LEU A 373 9.52 5.65 27.93
C LEU A 373 10.84 5.29 28.64
N VAL A 374 11.41 4.13 28.36
CA VAL A 374 12.75 3.75 28.87
C VAL A 374 13.82 4.74 28.41
N PHE A 375 13.78 5.10 27.13
CA PHE A 375 14.69 6.12 26.60
C PHE A 375 14.44 7.50 27.24
N ARG A 376 13.18 7.94 27.36
CA ARG A 376 12.84 9.25 27.96
C ARG A 376 13.26 9.34 29.42
N MET A 377 13.10 8.27 30.19
CA MET A 377 13.57 8.23 31.58
C MET A 377 15.09 8.43 31.68
N LYS A 378 15.86 7.71 30.86
CA LYS A 378 17.34 7.88 30.83
C LYS A 378 17.74 9.31 30.44
N THR A 379 17.05 9.87 29.43
CA THR A 379 17.31 11.23 28.96
C THR A 379 17.01 12.26 30.05
N LEU A 380 15.89 12.12 30.76
CA LEU A 380 15.52 12.98 31.86
C LEU A 380 16.53 12.88 33.02
N GLN A 381 16.95 11.66 33.40
CA GLN A 381 17.95 11.48 34.45
C GLN A 381 19.27 12.15 34.08
N ARG A 382 19.76 12.01 32.84
CA ARG A 382 20.99 12.66 32.35
C ARG A 382 20.86 14.19 32.38
N ARG A 383 19.69 14.73 31.95
CA ARG A 383 19.38 16.16 32.03
C ARG A 383 19.50 16.68 33.47
N LEU A 384 18.78 16.05 34.40
CA LEU A 384 18.78 16.46 35.79
C LEU A 384 20.15 16.31 36.45
N GLN A 385 20.94 15.31 36.10
CA GLN A 385 22.33 15.14 36.55
C GLN A 385 23.21 16.27 36.02
N PHE A 386 23.06 16.67 34.75
CA PHE A 386 23.79 17.80 34.19
C PHE A 386 23.41 19.11 34.89
N GLU A 387 22.12 19.39 35.04
CA GLU A 387 21.61 20.57 35.74
C GLU A 387 22.11 20.60 37.21
N LEU A 388 22.09 19.46 37.88
CA LEU A 388 22.62 19.34 39.24
C LEU A 388 24.14 19.62 39.32
N GLY A 389 24.89 19.14 38.31
CA GLY A 389 26.33 19.44 38.20
C GLY A 389 26.60 20.94 38.07
N GLU A 390 25.90 21.62 37.19
CA GLU A 390 26.01 23.07 37.00
C GLU A 390 25.63 23.84 38.26
N VAL A 391 24.54 23.43 38.91
CA VAL A 391 24.09 24.08 40.17
C VAL A 391 25.10 23.81 41.28
N ARG A 392 25.65 22.61 41.41
CA ARG A 392 26.72 22.28 42.42
C ARG A 392 27.95 23.12 42.20
N THR A 393 28.44 23.24 40.95
CA THR A 393 29.60 24.08 40.64
C THR A 393 29.33 25.53 41.04
N ARG A 394 28.12 26.05 40.75
CA ARG A 394 27.73 27.41 41.10
C ARG A 394 27.62 27.62 42.63
N VAL A 395 27.00 26.67 43.34
CA VAL A 395 26.91 26.69 44.81
C VAL A 395 28.30 26.69 45.43
N HIS A 396 29.20 25.81 44.95
CA HIS A 396 30.56 25.73 45.41
C HIS A 396 31.32 27.06 45.32
N LEU A 397 31.20 27.75 44.16
CA LEU A 397 31.83 29.09 44.02
C LEU A 397 31.20 30.13 44.93
N LEU A 398 29.87 30.12 45.08
CA LEU A 398 29.15 31.07 45.93
C LEU A 398 29.44 30.85 47.41
N GLU A 399 29.66 29.60 47.86
CA GLU A 399 30.10 29.28 49.21
C GLU A 399 31.50 29.85 49.50
N GLY A 400 32.42 29.80 48.54
CA GLY A 400 33.72 30.45 48.64
C GLY A 400 33.61 31.99 48.82
N PHE A 401 32.68 32.62 48.07
CA PHE A 401 32.42 34.03 48.22
C PHE A 401 31.79 34.35 49.58
N GLU A 402 30.84 33.56 50.08
CA GLU A 402 30.22 33.74 51.41
C GLU A 402 31.31 33.74 52.48
N THR A 403 32.24 32.75 52.46
CA THR A 403 33.37 32.64 53.41
C THR A 403 34.27 33.89 53.37
N VAL A 404 34.58 34.40 52.19
CA VAL A 404 35.42 35.57 51.99
C VAL A 404 34.74 36.87 52.44
N PHE A 405 33.43 37.03 52.17
CA PHE A 405 32.68 38.24 52.53
C PHE A 405 32.50 38.35 54.05
N ASP A 406 32.47 37.26 54.80
CA ASP A 406 32.40 37.28 56.26
C ASP A 406 33.76 37.70 56.93
N ALA A 407 34.89 37.61 56.18
CA ALA A 407 36.25 37.97 56.62
C ALA A 407 36.94 38.92 55.60
N LEU A 408 36.24 39.85 54.99
CA LEU A 408 36.71 40.64 53.86
C LEU A 408 37.98 41.42 54.13
N ASP A 409 38.10 42.06 55.29
CA ASP A 409 39.30 42.85 55.70
C ASP A 409 40.57 41.96 55.82
N GLU A 410 40.40 40.75 56.30
CA GLU A 410 41.48 39.77 56.36
C GLU A 410 41.96 39.30 55.00
N VAL A 411 41.02 39.05 54.10
CA VAL A 411 41.25 38.67 52.68
C VAL A 411 42.05 39.76 51.96
N ILE A 412 41.60 41.02 52.06
CA ILE A 412 42.26 42.17 51.43
C ILE A 412 43.71 42.34 52.01
N ARG A 413 43.87 42.14 53.31
CA ARG A 413 45.19 42.18 53.94
C ARG A 413 46.13 41.10 53.39
N ILE A 414 45.62 39.84 53.25
CA ILE A 414 46.43 38.74 52.74
C ILE A 414 46.83 39.02 51.28
N ILE A 415 45.91 39.52 50.45
CA ILE A 415 46.18 39.81 49.02
C ILE A 415 47.24 40.91 48.90
N ARG A 416 47.15 41.98 49.73
CA ARG A 416 48.13 43.09 49.75
C ARG A 416 49.52 42.68 50.25
N GLN A 417 49.60 41.65 51.07
CA GLN A 417 50.85 41.15 51.63
C GLN A 417 51.46 39.97 50.87
N SER A 418 50.91 39.70 49.74
CA SER A 418 51.35 38.58 48.88
C SER A 418 52.23 39.07 47.72
N ASP A 419 53.26 38.23 47.38
CA ASP A 419 54.25 38.49 46.34
C ASP A 419 53.70 38.17 44.89
N GLY A 420 52.40 38.19 44.72
CA GLY A 420 51.72 37.99 43.44
C GLY A 420 50.54 37.01 43.56
N ARG A 421 49.89 36.76 42.42
CA ARG A 421 48.62 35.98 42.32
C ARG A 421 48.80 34.58 42.97
N GLN A 422 49.90 33.89 42.70
CA GLN A 422 50.09 32.49 43.09
C GLN A 422 50.33 32.39 44.63
N ASP A 423 51.07 33.34 45.22
CA ASP A 423 51.28 33.42 46.66
C ASP A 423 49.95 33.79 47.36
N ALA A 424 49.22 34.76 46.85
CA ALA A 424 47.89 35.09 47.38
C ALA A 424 46.95 33.90 47.35
N LYS A 425 46.95 33.15 46.27
CA LYS A 425 46.12 31.91 46.08
C LYS A 425 46.45 30.89 47.17
N GLN A 426 47.71 30.55 47.35
CA GLN A 426 48.13 29.58 48.35
C GLN A 426 47.78 30.00 49.79
N LYS A 427 48.00 31.27 50.17
CA LYS A 427 47.66 31.82 51.47
C LYS A 427 46.18 31.83 51.78
N LEU A 428 45.33 32.20 50.76
CA LEU A 428 43.87 32.20 50.91
C LEU A 428 43.32 30.75 51.01
N MET A 429 43.79 29.82 50.16
CA MET A 429 43.44 28.41 50.26
C MET A 429 43.73 27.83 51.62
N LYS A 430 44.93 28.06 52.15
CA LYS A 430 45.35 27.55 53.46
C LYS A 430 44.57 28.19 54.63
N ARG A 431 44.26 29.47 54.53
CA ARG A 431 43.62 30.22 55.63
C ARG A 431 42.15 29.96 55.76
N PHE A 432 41.40 29.83 54.60
CA PHE A 432 39.97 29.73 54.57
C PHE A 432 39.49 28.37 54.10
N GLU A 433 40.38 27.37 53.91
CA GLU A 433 40.10 26.02 53.44
C GLU A 433 39.40 26.02 52.13
N LEU A 434 39.69 26.96 51.20
CA LEU A 434 39.10 27.15 49.93
C LEU A 434 39.70 26.19 48.90
N SER A 435 38.87 25.75 47.94
CA SER A 435 39.36 25.03 46.74
C SER A 435 40.13 25.98 45.83
N GLU A 436 40.85 25.37 44.88
CA GLU A 436 41.58 26.13 43.86
C GLU A 436 40.65 26.98 43.01
N GLU A 437 39.51 26.39 42.56
CA GLU A 437 38.49 27.07 41.73
C GLU A 437 37.83 28.21 42.50
N GLN A 438 37.50 28.02 43.79
CA GLN A 438 36.96 29.09 44.63
C GLN A 438 37.93 30.26 44.76
N THR A 439 39.22 29.94 45.00
CA THR A 439 40.23 30.98 45.18
C THR A 439 40.52 31.74 43.91
N ASP A 440 40.62 31.07 42.78
CA ASP A 440 40.74 31.74 41.47
C ASP A 440 39.58 32.68 41.21
N ALA A 441 38.34 32.25 41.45
CA ALA A 441 37.14 33.06 41.28
C ALA A 441 37.12 34.28 42.24
N ILE A 442 37.62 34.13 43.46
CA ILE A 442 37.75 35.23 44.43
C ILE A 442 38.78 36.27 43.94
N LEU A 443 39.96 35.80 43.47
CA LEU A 443 41.01 36.68 42.96
C LEU A 443 40.62 37.40 41.64
N GLU A 444 39.66 36.91 40.94
CA GLU A 444 39.08 37.51 39.72
C GLU A 444 37.85 38.39 40.02
N LEU A 445 37.45 38.52 41.27
CA LEU A 445 36.33 39.36 41.65
C LEU A 445 36.55 40.83 41.28
N ARG A 446 35.59 41.42 40.59
CA ARG A 446 35.61 42.86 40.34
C ARG A 446 35.31 43.62 41.63
N LEU A 447 36.05 44.69 41.93
CA LEU A 447 35.95 45.44 43.17
C LEU A 447 34.54 45.93 43.53
N TYR A 448 33.70 46.28 42.55
CA TYR A 448 32.32 46.71 42.82
C TYR A 448 31.47 45.61 43.47
N ARG A 449 31.81 44.33 43.25
CA ARG A 449 31.09 43.20 43.85
C ARG A 449 31.33 43.05 45.37
N LEU A 450 32.24 43.81 45.92
CA LEU A 450 32.45 43.91 47.36
C LEU A 450 31.50 44.91 48.02
N ALA A 451 30.64 45.60 47.26
CA ALA A 451 29.64 46.50 47.82
C ALA A 451 28.55 45.75 48.59
N LYS A 452 28.06 46.31 49.70
CA LYS A 452 27.10 45.67 50.60
C LYS A 452 25.86 45.14 49.88
N LEU A 453 25.36 45.83 48.86
CA LEU A 453 24.24 45.39 48.09
C LEU A 453 24.54 44.16 47.23
N GLU A 454 25.71 44.11 46.61
CA GLU A 454 26.14 42.96 45.80
C GLU A 454 26.35 41.71 46.67
N ILE A 455 26.90 41.86 47.86
CA ILE A 455 27.06 40.76 48.83
C ILE A 455 25.69 40.18 49.21
N LEU A 456 24.69 41.02 49.46
CA LEU A 456 23.34 40.55 49.73
C LEU A 456 22.72 39.80 48.56
N LEU A 457 22.95 40.26 47.32
CA LEU A 457 22.50 39.56 46.11
C LEU A 457 23.16 38.18 45.95
N ILE A 458 24.47 38.10 46.24
CA ILE A 458 25.24 36.84 46.21
C ILE A 458 24.73 35.86 47.27
N LYS A 459 24.47 36.30 48.52
CA LYS A 459 23.87 35.46 49.55
C LYS A 459 22.46 35.00 49.21
N LYS A 460 21.67 35.84 48.59
CA LYS A 460 20.32 35.47 48.08
C LYS A 460 20.44 34.39 46.99
N GLU A 461 21.30 34.61 45.99
CA GLU A 461 21.56 33.62 44.92
C GLU A 461 22.00 32.28 45.49
N LEU A 462 22.91 32.28 46.51
CA LEU A 462 23.34 31.05 47.15
C LEU A 462 22.18 30.30 47.82
N GLY A 463 21.30 31.01 48.51
CA GLY A 463 20.10 30.42 49.10
C GLY A 463 19.19 29.78 48.06
N GLU A 464 18.93 30.49 46.96
CA GLU A 464 18.13 29.99 45.84
C GLU A 464 18.76 28.75 45.18
N LYS A 465 20.08 28.79 44.94
CA LYS A 465 20.83 27.66 44.31
C LYS A 465 20.93 26.44 45.23
N ARG A 466 21.09 26.61 46.55
CA ARG A 466 21.02 25.51 47.53
C ARG A 466 19.64 24.85 47.58
N ALA A 467 18.56 25.65 47.49
CA ALA A 467 17.21 25.11 47.40
C ALA A 467 16.98 24.32 46.08
N GLU A 468 17.45 24.87 44.95
CA GLU A 468 17.42 24.21 43.64
C GLU A 468 18.22 22.90 43.68
N MET A 469 19.41 22.86 44.21
CA MET A 469 20.23 21.66 44.36
C MET A 469 19.51 20.56 45.16
N LYS A 470 18.92 20.92 46.30
CA LYS A 470 18.13 19.98 47.11
C LYS A 470 16.93 19.45 46.37
N ARG A 471 16.24 20.29 45.57
CA ARG A 471 15.11 19.90 44.74
C ARG A 471 15.54 18.87 43.66
N LEU A 472 16.62 19.14 42.95
CA LEU A 472 17.16 18.24 41.91
C LEU A 472 17.61 16.90 42.48
N GLU A 473 18.30 16.90 43.65
CA GLU A 473 18.69 15.69 44.36
C GLU A 473 17.48 14.86 44.84
N ALA A 474 16.43 15.51 45.32
CA ALA A 474 15.21 14.84 45.73
C ALA A 474 14.45 14.25 44.55
N LEU A 475 14.49 14.89 43.36
CA LEU A 475 13.91 14.35 42.14
C LEU A 475 14.69 13.11 41.67
N LEU A 476 16.01 13.19 41.59
CA LEU A 476 16.88 12.07 41.17
C LEU A 476 16.81 10.84 42.06
N LYS A 477 16.46 11.01 43.33
CA LYS A 477 16.30 9.92 44.31
C LYS A 477 14.97 9.21 44.25
N SER A 478 13.99 9.74 43.51
CA SER A 478 12.61 9.22 43.49
C SER A 478 12.14 8.96 42.04
N GLU A 479 12.10 7.68 41.68
CA GLU A 479 11.62 7.25 40.37
C GLU A 479 10.17 7.71 40.11
N SER A 480 9.29 7.66 41.10
CA SER A 480 7.92 8.16 40.98
C SER A 480 7.88 9.64 40.57
N LYS A 481 8.69 10.49 41.19
CA LYS A 481 8.75 11.91 40.84
C LYS A 481 9.30 12.16 39.43
N LEU A 482 10.22 11.31 38.98
CA LEU A 482 10.71 11.38 37.61
C LEU A 482 9.59 11.04 36.61
N TRP A 483 8.77 10.01 36.88
CA TRP A 483 7.60 9.69 36.09
C TRP A 483 6.56 10.80 36.09
N ASP A 484 6.29 11.41 37.25
CA ASP A 484 5.39 12.56 37.36
C ASP A 484 5.88 13.74 36.50
N LEU A 485 7.18 13.98 36.45
CA LEU A 485 7.76 15.04 35.64
C LEU A 485 7.62 14.74 34.13
N ILE A 486 7.89 13.49 33.70
CA ILE A 486 7.68 13.07 32.31
C ILE A 486 6.21 13.24 31.93
N LYS A 487 5.27 12.82 32.80
CA LYS A 487 3.83 12.98 32.60
C LYS A 487 3.45 14.45 32.44
N ALA A 488 3.97 15.34 33.29
CA ALA A 488 3.71 16.77 33.21
C ALA A 488 4.22 17.39 31.92
N GLU A 489 5.42 17.01 31.46
CA GLU A 489 6.00 17.46 30.18
C GLU A 489 5.17 16.99 28.99
N LEU A 490 4.73 15.73 28.97
CA LEU A 490 3.84 15.17 27.92
C LEU A 490 2.51 15.91 27.86
N LEU A 491 1.88 16.18 29.02
CA LEU A 491 0.62 16.90 29.09
C LEU A 491 0.76 18.36 28.63
N ARG A 492 1.90 19.02 28.93
CA ARG A 492 2.20 20.36 28.39
C ARG A 492 2.29 20.33 26.86
N ILE A 493 3.03 19.36 26.29
CA ILE A 493 3.12 19.21 24.82
C ILE A 493 1.75 18.97 24.20
N LYS A 494 0.90 18.15 24.83
CA LYS A 494 -0.49 17.93 24.40
C LYS A 494 -1.29 19.22 24.40
N ALA A 495 -1.17 20.03 25.47
CA ALA A 495 -1.91 21.29 25.57
C ALA A 495 -1.47 22.33 24.54
N GLU A 496 -0.16 22.37 24.22
CA GLU A 496 0.42 23.35 23.31
C GLU A 496 0.27 22.98 21.84
N PHE A 497 0.44 21.68 21.48
CA PHE A 497 0.49 21.22 20.10
C PHE A 497 -0.63 20.25 19.70
N GLY A 498 -1.54 19.93 20.63
CA GLY A 498 -2.62 18.99 20.38
C GLY A 498 -3.63 19.52 19.35
N GLU A 499 -3.95 18.68 18.38
CA GLU A 499 -4.94 18.97 17.33
C GLU A 499 -6.10 17.96 17.35
N LYS A 500 -7.22 18.34 16.75
CA LYS A 500 -8.33 17.43 16.51
C LYS A 500 -7.92 16.35 15.50
N ARG A 501 -8.49 15.16 15.68
CA ARG A 501 -8.37 14.05 14.75
C ARG A 501 -8.91 14.45 13.37
N ARG A 502 -8.19 14.06 12.31
CA ARG A 502 -8.57 14.30 10.91
C ARG A 502 -9.24 13.07 10.29
N THR A 503 -8.74 11.86 10.58
CA THR A 503 -9.28 10.60 10.04
C THR A 503 -10.46 10.12 10.86
N LYS A 504 -11.60 9.88 10.22
CA LYS A 504 -12.77 9.24 10.83
C LYS A 504 -12.62 7.72 10.80
N ILE A 505 -13.17 7.03 11.78
CA ILE A 505 -13.13 5.57 11.86
C ILE A 505 -14.56 5.05 11.88
N THR A 506 -14.84 4.05 11.03
CA THR A 506 -16.11 3.38 10.96
C THR A 506 -15.94 1.87 11.07
N THR A 507 -16.88 1.22 11.74
CA THR A 507 -17.00 -0.25 11.77
C THR A 507 -17.91 -0.76 10.66
N ALA A 508 -18.63 0.15 10.00
CA ALA A 508 -19.56 -0.21 8.95
C ALA A 508 -18.77 -0.67 7.71
N THR A 509 -18.82 -1.94 7.43
CA THR A 509 -18.70 -2.50 6.10
C THR A 509 -19.93 -2.11 5.27
N ALA A 510 -20.25 -0.82 5.22
CA ALA A 510 -21.21 -0.29 4.26
C ALA A 510 -20.59 -0.25 2.85
N ASP A 511 -19.86 -1.30 2.48
CA ASP A 511 -19.92 -1.86 1.17
C ASP A 511 -21.21 -2.69 1.18
N GLU A 512 -22.34 -2.12 0.86
CA GLU A 512 -23.30 -2.87 0.08
C GLU A 512 -22.44 -3.51 -1.01
N GLU A 513 -22.40 -4.84 -1.02
CA GLU A 513 -21.70 -5.59 -2.07
C GLU A 513 -22.44 -5.29 -3.38
N PHE A 514 -22.25 -4.08 -3.91
CA PHE A 514 -22.68 -3.76 -5.25
C PHE A 514 -21.88 -4.67 -6.19
N GLN A 515 -22.59 -5.55 -6.83
CA GLN A 515 -22.02 -6.39 -7.86
C GLN A 515 -21.76 -5.51 -9.08
N GLU A 516 -20.77 -5.87 -9.91
CA GLU A 516 -20.49 -5.11 -11.15
C GLU A 516 -21.72 -4.96 -12.04
N GLU A 517 -22.65 -5.88 -11.91
CA GLU A 517 -23.93 -5.95 -12.60
C GLU A 517 -24.85 -4.75 -12.30
N ASP A 518 -24.78 -4.22 -11.08
CA ASP A 518 -25.64 -3.09 -10.66
C ASP A 518 -25.33 -1.80 -11.44
N PHE A 519 -24.13 -1.70 -12.01
CA PHE A 519 -23.70 -0.54 -12.81
C PHE A 519 -24.04 -0.67 -14.28
N ILE A 520 -24.50 -1.83 -14.75
CA ILE A 520 -24.89 -2.08 -16.14
C ILE A 520 -26.38 -1.72 -16.28
N ALA A 521 -26.68 -0.82 -17.21
CA ALA A 521 -28.07 -0.53 -17.55
C ALA A 521 -28.78 -1.83 -17.97
N LEU A 522 -29.93 -2.14 -17.37
CA LEU A 522 -30.74 -3.30 -17.68
C LEU A 522 -31.49 -3.05 -19.01
N GLU A 523 -30.99 -3.63 -20.07
CA GLU A 523 -31.58 -3.57 -21.41
C GLU A 523 -31.50 -4.95 -22.05
N ASP A 524 -32.49 -5.30 -22.88
CA ASP A 524 -32.41 -6.50 -23.68
C ASP A 524 -31.54 -6.28 -24.92
N ALA A 525 -30.75 -7.26 -25.25
CA ALA A 525 -29.86 -7.22 -26.40
C ALA A 525 -29.65 -8.62 -26.98
N MET A 526 -29.21 -8.66 -28.23
CA MET A 526 -28.84 -9.87 -28.94
C MET A 526 -27.36 -9.87 -29.26
N VAL A 527 -26.73 -11.02 -29.12
CA VAL A 527 -25.33 -11.26 -29.49
C VAL A 527 -25.29 -12.19 -30.68
N LEU A 528 -24.55 -11.80 -31.70
CA LEU A 528 -24.29 -12.60 -32.89
C LEU A 528 -22.81 -13.01 -32.92
N LEU A 529 -22.59 -14.29 -33.16
CA LEU A 529 -21.27 -14.88 -33.39
C LEU A 529 -21.22 -15.46 -34.81
N SER A 530 -20.20 -15.10 -35.57
CA SER A 530 -20.00 -15.64 -36.94
C SER A 530 -19.10 -16.88 -36.92
N THR A 531 -19.14 -17.65 -38.04
CA THR A 531 -18.32 -18.86 -38.22
C THR A 531 -16.82 -18.58 -38.24
N GLN A 532 -16.40 -17.35 -38.64
CA GLN A 532 -15.00 -16.91 -38.61
C GLN A 532 -14.61 -16.24 -37.28
N GLY A 533 -15.50 -16.27 -36.25
CA GLY A 533 -15.17 -15.76 -34.91
C GLY A 533 -15.29 -14.23 -34.77
N TRP A 534 -16.21 -13.59 -35.53
CA TRP A 534 -16.59 -12.20 -35.31
C TRP A 534 -17.81 -12.15 -34.39
N ILE A 535 -17.78 -11.27 -33.42
CA ILE A 535 -18.83 -11.10 -32.42
C ILE A 535 -19.32 -9.65 -32.36
N LYS A 536 -20.62 -9.49 -32.23
CA LYS A 536 -21.26 -8.17 -32.06
C LYS A 536 -22.52 -8.25 -31.21
N ARG A 537 -22.83 -7.14 -30.54
CA ARG A 537 -24.10 -6.93 -29.86
C ARG A 537 -25.00 -5.98 -30.68
N ALA A 538 -26.26 -6.30 -30.77
CA ALA A 538 -27.27 -5.44 -31.34
C ALA A 538 -28.48 -5.37 -30.41
N LYS A 539 -29.30 -4.30 -30.52
CA LYS A 539 -30.50 -4.17 -29.73
C LYS A 539 -31.52 -5.26 -30.08
N GLU A 540 -31.69 -5.54 -31.37
CA GLU A 540 -32.60 -6.54 -31.92
C GLU A 540 -32.05 -7.04 -33.25
N ILE A 541 -32.21 -8.34 -33.54
CA ILE A 541 -31.94 -8.98 -34.82
C ILE A 541 -33.22 -9.73 -35.21
N LYS A 542 -34.02 -9.16 -36.11
CA LYS A 542 -35.29 -9.76 -36.57
C LYS A 542 -35.08 -10.83 -37.63
N ASP A 543 -34.10 -10.61 -38.49
CA ASP A 543 -33.76 -11.48 -39.61
C ASP A 543 -32.22 -11.59 -39.70
N VAL A 544 -31.73 -12.79 -39.52
CA VAL A 544 -30.33 -13.10 -39.59
C VAL A 544 -29.74 -12.86 -40.99
N SER A 545 -30.51 -13.06 -42.03
CA SER A 545 -30.08 -12.88 -43.41
C SER A 545 -29.76 -11.43 -43.79
N THR A 546 -30.35 -10.46 -43.09
CA THR A 546 -30.11 -9.02 -43.30
C THR A 546 -28.88 -8.50 -42.55
N THR A 547 -28.26 -9.33 -41.73
CA THR A 547 -27.13 -8.94 -40.89
C THR A 547 -25.85 -8.81 -41.69
N ARG A 548 -25.14 -7.70 -41.54
CA ARG A 548 -23.84 -7.50 -42.19
C ARG A 548 -22.79 -8.47 -41.66
N LEU A 549 -22.27 -9.29 -42.58
CA LEU A 549 -21.18 -10.23 -42.37
C LEU A 549 -20.04 -9.91 -43.34
N ARG A 550 -18.83 -10.45 -43.07
CA ARG A 550 -17.74 -10.43 -44.06
C ARG A 550 -18.03 -11.36 -45.22
N GLU A 551 -17.42 -11.08 -46.35
CA GLU A 551 -17.52 -11.93 -47.53
C GLU A 551 -17.03 -13.34 -47.22
N GLY A 552 -17.82 -14.35 -47.51
CA GLY A 552 -17.52 -15.75 -47.21
C GLY A 552 -17.70 -16.19 -45.74
N ASP A 553 -18.24 -15.32 -44.86
CA ASP A 553 -18.56 -15.66 -43.46
C ASP A 553 -20.07 -16.01 -43.33
N GLY A 554 -20.41 -16.78 -42.31
CA GLY A 554 -21.76 -17.20 -41.98
C GLY A 554 -22.08 -16.92 -40.50
N VAL A 555 -23.36 -17.00 -40.15
CA VAL A 555 -23.76 -16.90 -38.74
C VAL A 555 -23.60 -18.26 -38.08
N LEU A 556 -22.86 -18.33 -37.00
CA LEU A 556 -22.70 -19.53 -36.18
C LEU A 556 -23.82 -19.64 -35.16
N SER A 557 -24.09 -18.54 -34.42
CA SER A 557 -25.08 -18.55 -33.36
C SER A 557 -25.57 -17.12 -33.09
N VAL A 558 -26.85 -16.98 -32.73
CA VAL A 558 -27.46 -15.74 -32.20
C VAL A 558 -28.10 -16.07 -30.86
N GLN A 559 -27.75 -15.29 -29.83
CA GLN A 559 -28.29 -15.44 -28.50
C GLN A 559 -28.93 -14.12 -28.04
N ALA A 560 -29.94 -14.20 -27.19
CA ALA A 560 -30.61 -13.04 -26.60
C ALA A 560 -30.45 -13.05 -25.09
N GLY A 561 -30.55 -11.89 -24.47
CA GLY A 561 -30.51 -11.77 -23.01
C GLY A 561 -30.43 -10.33 -22.56
N SER A 562 -30.53 -10.14 -21.25
CA SER A 562 -30.20 -8.87 -20.60
C SER A 562 -28.73 -8.52 -20.78
N THR A 563 -28.44 -7.24 -20.89
CA THR A 563 -27.04 -6.75 -20.87
C THR A 563 -26.23 -7.24 -19.65
N ARG A 564 -26.88 -7.55 -18.53
CA ARG A 564 -26.26 -8.11 -17.32
C ARG A 564 -26.01 -9.61 -17.42
N ALA A 565 -26.72 -10.32 -18.29
CA ALA A 565 -26.61 -11.76 -18.38
C ALA A 565 -25.26 -12.22 -18.95
N PRO A 566 -24.70 -13.35 -18.47
CA PRO A 566 -23.53 -13.95 -19.07
C PRO A 566 -23.83 -14.61 -20.41
N VAL A 567 -22.87 -14.59 -21.33
CA VAL A 567 -22.83 -15.36 -22.55
C VAL A 567 -21.54 -16.16 -22.63
N ALA A 568 -21.66 -17.46 -22.82
CA ALA A 568 -20.55 -18.41 -22.88
C ALA A 568 -20.25 -18.82 -24.31
N LEU A 569 -18.98 -18.79 -24.71
CA LEU A 569 -18.45 -19.20 -26.00
C LEU A 569 -17.58 -20.45 -25.80
N PHE A 570 -17.87 -21.53 -26.48
CA PHE A 570 -17.17 -22.80 -26.42
C PHE A 570 -16.25 -22.96 -27.64
N SER A 571 -14.96 -23.27 -27.36
CA SER A 571 -13.95 -23.36 -28.42
C SER A 571 -13.56 -24.79 -28.81
N SER A 572 -12.98 -24.92 -30.00
CA SER A 572 -12.44 -26.18 -30.51
C SER A 572 -11.33 -26.79 -29.65
N HIS A 573 -10.62 -25.97 -28.85
CA HIS A 573 -9.54 -26.40 -27.97
C HIS A 573 -9.99 -26.74 -26.53
N GLY A 574 -11.32 -26.90 -26.35
CA GLY A 574 -11.90 -27.29 -25.06
C GLY A 574 -11.84 -26.22 -23.97
N SER A 575 -11.87 -24.94 -24.38
CA SER A 575 -11.97 -23.78 -23.50
C SER A 575 -13.35 -23.14 -23.62
N CYS A 576 -13.90 -22.70 -22.49
CA CYS A 576 -15.08 -21.86 -22.42
C CYS A 576 -14.69 -20.46 -22.05
N TYR A 577 -15.16 -19.47 -22.79
CA TYR A 577 -14.94 -18.04 -22.58
C TYR A 577 -16.29 -17.40 -22.26
N THR A 578 -16.46 -16.94 -21.04
CA THR A 578 -17.70 -16.32 -20.58
C THR A 578 -17.50 -14.84 -20.35
N THR A 579 -18.38 -14.01 -20.88
CA THR A 579 -18.44 -12.56 -20.67
C THR A 579 -19.90 -12.13 -20.48
N ARG A 580 -20.11 -10.89 -19.99
CA ARG A 580 -21.47 -10.34 -19.99
C ARG A 580 -21.85 -9.85 -21.37
N ILE A 581 -23.14 -9.90 -21.70
CA ILE A 581 -23.67 -9.36 -22.98
C ILE A 581 -23.29 -7.87 -23.11
N HIS A 582 -23.24 -7.13 -21.99
CA HIS A 582 -22.81 -5.73 -21.99
C HIS A 582 -21.40 -5.53 -22.57
N ASP A 583 -20.46 -6.42 -22.25
CA ASP A 583 -19.05 -6.31 -22.63
C ASP A 583 -18.80 -6.66 -24.11
N VAL A 584 -19.77 -7.29 -24.78
CA VAL A 584 -19.71 -7.54 -26.21
C VAL A 584 -19.85 -6.20 -26.96
N PRO A 585 -18.95 -5.86 -27.89
CA PRO A 585 -19.01 -4.61 -28.65
C PRO A 585 -20.30 -4.40 -29.38
N ALA A 586 -20.99 -3.27 -29.15
CA ALA A 586 -22.19 -2.90 -29.92
C ALA A 586 -21.77 -2.44 -31.35
N SER A 587 -22.35 -3.05 -32.39
CA SER A 587 -21.99 -2.73 -33.77
C SER A 587 -23.15 -2.97 -34.73
N THR A 588 -23.33 -2.03 -35.64
CA THR A 588 -24.19 -2.18 -36.83
C THR A 588 -23.42 -2.73 -38.05
N GLY A 589 -22.09 -2.87 -37.93
CA GLY A 589 -21.18 -3.39 -38.94
C GLY A 589 -20.90 -4.89 -38.77
N TYR A 590 -19.68 -5.29 -39.08
CA TYR A 590 -19.22 -6.68 -38.99
C TYR A 590 -18.96 -7.17 -37.55
N GLY A 591 -18.86 -6.26 -36.59
CA GLY A 591 -18.46 -6.57 -35.21
C GLY A 591 -16.94 -6.57 -35.04
N ASP A 592 -16.48 -7.16 -33.92
CA ASP A 592 -15.08 -7.31 -33.58
C ASP A 592 -14.67 -8.80 -33.51
N PRO A 593 -13.41 -9.14 -33.83
CA PRO A 593 -12.92 -10.50 -33.61
C PRO A 593 -12.90 -10.85 -32.11
N VAL A 594 -13.31 -12.10 -31.80
CA VAL A 594 -13.34 -12.62 -30.39
C VAL A 594 -12.00 -12.47 -29.69
N GLN A 595 -10.87 -12.46 -30.44
CA GLN A 595 -9.52 -12.24 -29.92
C GLN A 595 -9.32 -10.88 -29.24
N LYS A 596 -10.16 -9.89 -29.49
CA LYS A 596 -10.15 -8.63 -28.74
C LYS A 596 -10.59 -8.81 -27.29
N LEU A 597 -11.56 -9.70 -27.07
CA LEU A 597 -12.11 -10.01 -25.75
C LEU A 597 -11.27 -11.04 -25.02
N PHE A 598 -10.82 -12.08 -25.72
CA PHE A 598 -10.18 -13.25 -25.15
C PHE A 598 -8.83 -13.58 -25.82
N LYS A 599 -7.98 -14.31 -25.10
CA LYS A 599 -6.70 -14.79 -25.61
C LYS A 599 -6.89 -16.20 -26.17
N LEU A 600 -7.10 -16.31 -27.48
CA LEU A 600 -7.23 -17.58 -28.17
C LEU A 600 -5.84 -18.13 -28.54
N ALA A 601 -5.72 -19.46 -28.60
CA ALA A 601 -4.57 -20.13 -29.15
C ALA A 601 -4.61 -20.13 -30.70
N ASP A 602 -3.47 -20.38 -31.33
CA ASP A 602 -3.42 -20.46 -32.80
C ASP A 602 -4.29 -21.63 -33.31
N GLY A 603 -5.12 -21.35 -34.28
CA GLY A 603 -6.05 -22.33 -34.87
C GLY A 603 -7.34 -22.59 -34.05
N GLU A 604 -7.47 -21.97 -32.87
CA GLU A 604 -8.66 -22.13 -32.03
C GLU A 604 -9.86 -21.43 -32.62
N ARG A 605 -10.99 -22.17 -32.77
CA ARG A 605 -12.24 -21.69 -33.35
C ARG A 605 -13.35 -21.77 -32.33
N MET A 606 -14.37 -20.89 -32.45
CA MET A 606 -15.63 -21.01 -31.73
C MET A 606 -16.50 -22.11 -32.33
N ILE A 607 -17.10 -22.91 -31.46
CA ILE A 607 -17.98 -24.04 -31.85
C ILE A 607 -19.42 -23.75 -31.50
N GLU A 608 -19.70 -23.11 -30.39
CA GLU A 608 -21.03 -22.78 -29.93
C GLU A 608 -21.02 -21.56 -29.01
N MET A 609 -22.14 -20.87 -28.92
CA MET A 609 -22.41 -19.77 -27.99
C MET A 609 -23.75 -20.00 -27.30
N MET A 610 -23.77 -19.83 -25.96
CA MET A 610 -24.97 -20.00 -25.13
C MET A 610 -25.18 -18.80 -24.23
N SER A 611 -26.42 -18.26 -24.22
CA SER A 611 -26.82 -17.25 -23.25
C SER A 611 -27.24 -17.91 -21.94
N PHE A 612 -26.75 -17.37 -20.82
CA PHE A 612 -27.15 -17.81 -19.49
C PHE A 612 -28.14 -16.80 -18.85
N ASP A 613 -28.89 -16.07 -19.66
CA ASP A 613 -30.07 -15.34 -19.20
C ASP A 613 -31.13 -16.36 -18.78
N ALA A 614 -31.70 -16.20 -17.57
CA ALA A 614 -32.65 -17.14 -16.99
C ALA A 614 -33.89 -17.32 -17.89
N ARG A 615 -34.26 -16.31 -18.71
CA ARG A 615 -35.33 -16.38 -19.69
C ARG A 615 -35.00 -17.25 -20.90
N ILE A 616 -33.71 -17.56 -21.14
CA ILE A 616 -33.24 -18.47 -22.20
C ILE A 616 -32.82 -19.81 -21.61
N LEU A 617 -31.84 -19.76 -20.71
CA LEU A 617 -31.27 -20.91 -20.03
C LEU A 617 -30.81 -20.51 -18.60
N ASP A 618 -31.60 -20.95 -17.62
CA ASP A 618 -31.26 -20.74 -16.21
C ASP A 618 -30.09 -21.65 -15.84
N VAL A 619 -28.97 -21.01 -15.51
CA VAL A 619 -27.75 -21.69 -15.06
C VAL A 619 -27.46 -21.19 -13.62
N PRO A 620 -27.85 -21.92 -12.57
CA PRO A 620 -27.57 -21.58 -11.20
C PRO A 620 -26.07 -21.55 -10.90
N THR A 621 -25.70 -20.92 -9.81
CA THR A 621 -24.31 -20.93 -9.30
C THR A 621 -23.88 -22.38 -8.98
N ALA A 622 -22.61 -22.71 -9.20
CA ALA A 622 -22.06 -24.01 -8.82
C ALA A 622 -22.00 -24.12 -7.28
N GLU A 623 -22.56 -25.21 -6.76
CA GLU A 623 -22.55 -25.55 -5.32
C GLU A 623 -21.92 -26.92 -5.15
N GLY A 624 -20.83 -27.00 -4.38
CA GLY A 624 -20.08 -28.25 -4.16
C GLY A 624 -19.29 -28.74 -5.39
N ASP A 625 -18.76 -29.96 -5.28
CA ASP A 625 -17.88 -30.56 -6.30
C ASP A 625 -18.62 -31.49 -7.27
N GLU A 626 -19.89 -31.81 -7.03
CA GLU A 626 -20.69 -32.69 -7.89
C GLU A 626 -21.26 -31.92 -9.09
N PRO A 627 -21.18 -32.50 -10.31
CA PRO A 627 -21.73 -31.87 -11.51
C PRO A 627 -23.27 -31.89 -11.45
N MET A 628 -23.89 -30.72 -11.54
CA MET A 628 -25.33 -30.53 -11.51
C MET A 628 -25.85 -29.90 -12.82
N PRO A 629 -27.11 -30.15 -13.21
CA PRO A 629 -27.70 -29.55 -14.41
C PRO A 629 -27.78 -28.03 -14.30
N PRO A 630 -27.84 -27.30 -15.43
CA PRO A 630 -27.94 -27.80 -16.79
C PRO A 630 -26.61 -28.36 -17.32
N PHE A 631 -26.74 -29.34 -18.24
CA PHE A 631 -25.59 -30.04 -18.83
C PHE A 631 -25.45 -29.71 -20.33
N ALA A 632 -24.23 -29.77 -20.84
CA ALA A 632 -23.91 -29.79 -22.25
C ALA A 632 -23.14 -31.06 -22.65
N VAL A 633 -23.30 -31.47 -23.87
CA VAL A 633 -22.58 -32.57 -24.51
C VAL A 633 -21.48 -31.99 -25.38
N ALA A 634 -20.29 -32.56 -25.30
CA ALA A 634 -19.18 -32.25 -26.20
C ALA A 634 -18.69 -33.53 -26.91
N ILE A 635 -18.42 -33.39 -28.22
CA ILE A 635 -17.88 -34.45 -29.07
C ILE A 635 -16.58 -33.99 -29.70
N THR A 636 -15.56 -34.85 -29.66
CA THR A 636 -14.25 -34.57 -30.26
C THR A 636 -14.13 -35.15 -31.68
N GLN A 637 -13.22 -34.59 -32.46
CA GLN A 637 -12.90 -35.04 -33.82
C GLN A 637 -12.42 -36.50 -33.87
N LYS A 638 -11.81 -37.02 -32.80
CA LYS A 638 -11.35 -38.40 -32.67
C LYS A 638 -12.41 -39.36 -32.11
N GLY A 639 -13.68 -38.91 -32.03
CA GLY A 639 -14.79 -39.77 -31.66
C GLY A 639 -15.00 -39.99 -30.18
N LEU A 640 -14.42 -39.15 -29.32
CA LEU A 640 -14.70 -39.12 -27.90
C LEU A 640 -15.89 -38.19 -27.61
N GLY A 641 -16.64 -38.47 -26.53
CA GLY A 641 -17.71 -37.61 -26.06
C GLY A 641 -17.92 -37.68 -24.56
N PHE A 642 -18.50 -36.63 -24.02
CA PHE A 642 -18.78 -36.48 -22.60
C PHE A 642 -19.86 -35.44 -22.33
N VAL A 643 -20.41 -35.51 -21.13
CA VAL A 643 -21.37 -34.54 -20.62
C VAL A 643 -20.66 -33.74 -19.52
N PHE A 644 -20.91 -32.44 -19.48
CA PHE A 644 -20.36 -31.54 -18.44
C PHE A 644 -21.38 -30.51 -17.98
N SER A 645 -21.24 -30.05 -16.72
CA SER A 645 -22.12 -29.06 -16.12
C SER A 645 -21.77 -27.64 -16.62
N LEU A 646 -22.79 -26.87 -16.97
CA LEU A 646 -22.65 -25.48 -17.38
C LEU A 646 -22.46 -24.53 -16.19
N ARG A 647 -22.79 -24.95 -14.96
CA ARG A 647 -22.72 -24.11 -13.77
C ARG A 647 -21.30 -23.59 -13.49
N THR A 648 -20.27 -24.39 -13.73
CA THR A 648 -18.86 -23.99 -13.56
C THR A 648 -18.40 -22.94 -14.56
N HIS A 649 -19.17 -22.71 -15.61
CA HIS A 649 -18.90 -21.77 -16.69
C HIS A 649 -19.82 -20.55 -16.68
N ARG A 650 -20.69 -20.39 -15.67
CA ARG A 650 -21.66 -19.31 -15.55
C ARG A 650 -21.01 -17.92 -15.44
N ASP A 651 -20.07 -17.81 -14.52
CA ASP A 651 -19.48 -16.49 -14.21
C ASP A 651 -18.45 -16.05 -15.26
N PRO A 652 -18.32 -14.73 -15.53
CA PRO A 652 -17.31 -14.22 -16.44
C PRO A 652 -15.93 -14.83 -16.20
N SER A 653 -15.25 -15.20 -17.28
CA SER A 653 -13.92 -15.80 -17.22
C SER A 653 -12.82 -14.76 -17.36
N THR A 654 -11.59 -15.13 -17.01
CA THR A 654 -10.42 -14.36 -17.42
C THR A 654 -10.27 -14.41 -18.96
N ARG A 655 -9.39 -13.57 -19.50
CA ARG A 655 -9.10 -13.60 -20.96
C ARG A 655 -8.57 -14.96 -21.47
N ALA A 656 -8.03 -15.80 -20.58
CA ALA A 656 -7.54 -17.14 -20.91
C ALA A 656 -8.65 -18.20 -20.95
N GLY A 657 -9.88 -17.87 -20.53
CA GLY A 657 -10.99 -18.81 -20.46
C GLY A 657 -10.86 -19.84 -19.32
N ARG A 658 -11.81 -20.78 -19.30
CA ARG A 658 -11.83 -21.96 -18.40
C ARG A 658 -11.90 -23.23 -19.23
N LYS A 659 -11.04 -24.21 -18.94
CA LYS A 659 -11.10 -25.50 -19.63
C LYS A 659 -12.35 -26.29 -19.23
N TYR A 660 -13.10 -26.80 -20.23
CA TYR A 660 -14.15 -27.81 -20.03
C TYR A 660 -13.76 -29.18 -20.56
N ALA A 661 -12.70 -29.26 -21.42
CA ALA A 661 -12.20 -30.49 -21.97
C ALA A 661 -10.66 -30.59 -21.88
N ARG A 662 -10.14 -31.81 -21.72
CA ARG A 662 -8.74 -32.17 -21.96
C ARG A 662 -8.66 -32.97 -23.23
N LEU A 663 -8.02 -32.45 -24.26
CA LEU A 663 -7.91 -33.09 -25.55
C LEU A 663 -6.63 -33.91 -25.66
N ASN A 664 -6.66 -34.96 -26.47
CA ASN A 664 -5.45 -35.67 -26.91
C ASN A 664 -4.71 -34.82 -27.95
N GLU A 665 -3.45 -35.15 -28.17
CA GLU A 665 -2.63 -34.47 -29.18
C GLU A 665 -3.28 -34.59 -30.58
N GLY A 666 -3.46 -33.45 -31.25
CA GLY A 666 -4.11 -33.33 -32.54
C GLY A 666 -5.60 -33.69 -32.54
N ASP A 667 -6.29 -33.56 -31.42
CA ASP A 667 -7.75 -33.68 -31.31
C ASP A 667 -8.39 -32.31 -31.07
N GLU A 668 -9.62 -32.11 -31.57
CA GLU A 668 -10.40 -30.90 -31.43
C GLU A 668 -11.86 -31.22 -31.07
N ILE A 669 -12.52 -30.32 -30.38
CA ILE A 669 -13.99 -30.38 -30.23
C ILE A 669 -14.61 -29.98 -31.56
N VAL A 670 -15.54 -30.78 -32.01
CA VAL A 670 -16.29 -30.54 -33.25
C VAL A 670 -17.76 -30.20 -32.99
N PHE A 671 -18.25 -30.46 -31.78
CA PHE A 671 -19.63 -30.16 -31.40
C PHE A 671 -19.74 -29.91 -29.89
N VAL A 672 -20.55 -28.91 -29.55
CA VAL A 672 -21.06 -28.66 -28.20
C VAL A 672 -22.56 -28.39 -28.33
N GLY A 673 -23.39 -29.03 -27.51
CA GLY A 673 -24.84 -28.83 -27.55
C GLY A 673 -25.47 -28.96 -26.18
N LEU A 674 -26.57 -28.26 -25.95
CA LEU A 674 -27.34 -28.29 -24.70
C LEU A 674 -28.10 -29.62 -24.58
N MET A 675 -27.96 -30.30 -23.47
CA MET A 675 -28.79 -31.44 -23.08
C MET A 675 -30.09 -30.94 -22.44
N THR A 676 -31.24 -31.30 -23.02
CA THR A 676 -32.54 -30.88 -22.52
C THR A 676 -33.24 -32.00 -21.70
N THR A 677 -33.03 -33.25 -22.08
CA THR A 677 -33.62 -34.40 -21.38
C THR A 677 -32.67 -35.61 -21.44
N ASP A 678 -32.81 -36.58 -20.52
CA ASP A 678 -32.09 -37.84 -20.52
C ASP A 678 -32.40 -38.73 -21.76
N SER A 679 -33.47 -38.41 -22.45
CA SER A 679 -33.91 -39.08 -23.68
C SER A 679 -33.26 -38.52 -24.94
N ASP A 680 -32.49 -37.49 -24.86
CA ASP A 680 -31.79 -36.86 -25.98
C ASP A 680 -30.73 -37.84 -26.52
N THR A 681 -30.50 -37.79 -27.83
CA THR A 681 -29.43 -38.58 -28.47
C THR A 681 -28.49 -37.65 -29.23
N VAL A 682 -27.24 -38.06 -29.35
CA VAL A 682 -26.25 -37.35 -30.20
C VAL A 682 -25.95 -38.22 -31.42
N MET A 683 -26.10 -37.65 -32.60
CA MET A 683 -25.70 -38.28 -33.86
C MET A 683 -24.32 -37.79 -34.25
N CYS A 684 -23.38 -38.69 -34.43
CA CYS A 684 -22.03 -38.39 -34.89
C CYS A 684 -21.86 -38.88 -36.34
N LEU A 685 -21.18 -38.10 -37.18
CA LEU A 685 -20.93 -38.39 -38.60
C LEU A 685 -19.43 -38.39 -38.85
N ALA A 686 -18.93 -39.53 -39.35
CA ALA A 686 -17.52 -39.72 -39.74
C ALA A 686 -17.29 -39.41 -41.21
N GLY A 687 -16.11 -38.90 -41.56
CA GLY A 687 -15.74 -38.54 -42.93
C GLY A 687 -15.82 -39.72 -43.93
N ASP A 688 -15.67 -40.96 -43.46
CA ASP A 688 -15.78 -42.17 -44.26
C ASP A 688 -17.20 -42.62 -44.55
N GLY A 689 -18.22 -41.82 -44.21
CA GLY A 689 -19.62 -42.06 -44.49
C GLY A 689 -20.33 -42.93 -43.46
N HIS A 690 -19.78 -43.13 -42.27
CA HIS A 690 -20.42 -43.83 -41.18
C HIS A 690 -21.08 -42.84 -40.20
N ALA A 691 -22.23 -43.23 -39.67
CA ALA A 691 -22.92 -42.48 -38.63
C ALA A 691 -23.34 -43.39 -37.48
N VAL A 692 -23.37 -42.81 -36.27
CA VAL A 692 -23.84 -43.46 -35.04
C VAL A 692 -24.75 -42.50 -34.28
N THR A 693 -25.85 -43.06 -33.72
CA THR A 693 -26.71 -42.32 -32.79
C THR A 693 -26.63 -42.94 -31.41
N VAL A 694 -26.23 -42.16 -30.39
CA VAL A 694 -26.01 -42.64 -29.02
C VAL A 694 -26.85 -41.83 -28.05
N LYS A 695 -27.46 -42.46 -27.05
CA LYS A 695 -28.15 -41.73 -25.98
C LYS A 695 -27.18 -40.88 -25.20
N VAL A 696 -27.57 -39.65 -24.89
CA VAL A 696 -26.72 -38.78 -24.10
C VAL A 696 -26.49 -39.31 -22.69
N SER A 697 -27.49 -40.03 -22.12
CA SER A 697 -27.38 -40.72 -20.84
C SER A 697 -26.31 -41.84 -20.78
N ASP A 698 -25.87 -42.36 -21.97
CA ASP A 698 -24.82 -43.36 -22.06
C ASP A 698 -23.39 -42.73 -22.06
N LEU A 699 -23.29 -41.42 -22.10
CA LEU A 699 -22.03 -40.70 -22.05
C LEU A 699 -21.63 -40.41 -20.59
N ALA A 700 -20.33 -40.37 -20.36
CA ALA A 700 -19.79 -40.07 -19.03
C ALA A 700 -20.05 -38.60 -18.66
N VAL A 701 -20.67 -38.38 -17.51
CA VAL A 701 -20.76 -37.05 -16.90
C VAL A 701 -19.41 -36.78 -16.18
N LEU A 702 -18.73 -35.72 -16.60
CA LEU A 702 -17.44 -35.37 -16.02
C LEU A 702 -17.61 -34.38 -14.85
N ALA A 703 -17.07 -34.70 -13.69
CA ALA A 703 -17.03 -33.80 -12.51
C ALA A 703 -16.02 -32.66 -12.71
N GLY A 704 -15.10 -32.78 -13.65
CA GLY A 704 -14.07 -31.79 -13.96
C GLY A 704 -13.52 -31.95 -15.38
N VAL A 705 -12.36 -31.35 -15.64
CA VAL A 705 -11.73 -31.36 -16.98
C VAL A 705 -11.21 -32.76 -17.35
N GLY A 706 -11.87 -33.43 -18.29
CA GLY A 706 -11.57 -34.79 -18.72
C GLY A 706 -11.55 -34.96 -20.24
N LYS A 707 -11.26 -36.21 -20.70
CA LYS A 707 -11.15 -36.55 -22.14
C LYS A 707 -12.45 -37.17 -22.70
N GLY A 708 -13.33 -37.59 -21.80
CA GLY A 708 -14.52 -38.33 -22.22
C GLY A 708 -14.27 -39.83 -22.56
N THR A 709 -15.28 -40.44 -23.19
CA THR A 709 -15.29 -41.85 -23.59
C THR A 709 -15.58 -42.00 -25.09
N ILE A 710 -15.21 -43.15 -25.68
CA ILE A 710 -15.46 -43.37 -27.12
C ILE A 710 -16.96 -43.41 -27.38
N VAL A 711 -17.41 -42.55 -28.26
CA VAL A 711 -18.78 -42.47 -28.78
C VAL A 711 -18.87 -43.27 -30.10
N GLN A 712 -17.94 -42.97 -31.01
CA GLN A 712 -17.86 -43.64 -32.30
C GLN A 712 -16.42 -44.13 -32.52
N LYS A 713 -16.27 -45.42 -32.89
CA LYS A 713 -14.99 -46.00 -33.26
C LYS A 713 -14.67 -45.63 -34.71
N LEU A 714 -13.59 -44.94 -34.93
CA LEU A 714 -13.15 -44.48 -36.25
C LEU A 714 -12.13 -45.46 -36.84
N ALA A 715 -12.08 -45.52 -38.19
CA ALA A 715 -10.97 -46.22 -38.87
C ALA A 715 -9.67 -45.37 -38.73
N GLU A 716 -8.53 -45.98 -39.00
CA GLU A 716 -7.24 -45.34 -38.97
C GLU A 716 -7.18 -44.15 -39.93
N GLY A 717 -6.82 -42.99 -39.45
CA GLY A 717 -6.76 -41.73 -40.21
C GLY A 717 -8.11 -41.02 -40.40
N GLU A 718 -9.23 -41.64 -40.01
CA GLU A 718 -10.56 -41.04 -40.14
C GLU A 718 -10.91 -40.12 -38.95
N ARG A 719 -11.81 -39.17 -39.22
CA ARG A 719 -12.23 -38.17 -38.23
C ARG A 719 -13.74 -37.94 -38.31
N LEU A 720 -14.30 -37.50 -37.15
CA LEU A 720 -15.65 -36.96 -37.17
C LEU A 720 -15.63 -35.59 -37.87
N VAL A 721 -16.61 -35.39 -38.74
CA VAL A 721 -16.79 -34.11 -39.43
C VAL A 721 -17.83 -33.23 -38.76
N GLY A 722 -18.62 -33.79 -37.83
CA GLY A 722 -19.56 -33.09 -37.00
C GLY A 722 -20.48 -34.04 -36.24
N ALA A 723 -21.29 -33.42 -35.38
CA ALA A 723 -22.34 -34.09 -34.62
C ALA A 723 -23.55 -33.17 -34.47
N ALA A 724 -24.69 -33.76 -34.10
CA ALA A 724 -25.89 -33.00 -33.76
C ALA A 724 -26.66 -33.66 -32.62
N ILE A 725 -27.25 -32.88 -31.72
CA ILE A 725 -28.15 -33.40 -30.71
C ILE A 725 -29.57 -33.49 -31.24
N LEU A 726 -30.22 -34.61 -31.00
CA LEU A 726 -31.57 -34.93 -31.42
C LEU A 726 -32.46 -35.03 -30.17
N GLN A 727 -33.36 -34.06 -30.00
CA GLN A 727 -34.24 -34.01 -28.84
C GLN A 727 -35.16 -35.23 -28.77
N LYS A 728 -35.13 -35.94 -27.66
CA LYS A 728 -35.88 -37.22 -27.45
C LYS A 728 -35.68 -38.21 -28.60
N GLY A 729 -34.47 -38.21 -29.22
CA GLY A 729 -34.15 -39.08 -30.34
C GLY A 729 -34.89 -38.81 -31.67
N ARG A 730 -35.49 -37.63 -31.79
CA ARG A 730 -36.27 -37.22 -33.01
C ARG A 730 -35.57 -36.03 -33.67
N GLY A 731 -35.55 -36.07 -35.03
CA GLY A 731 -34.97 -35.05 -35.86
C GLY A 731 -34.11 -35.60 -36.98
N ALA A 732 -33.76 -34.75 -37.94
CA ALA A 732 -32.88 -35.11 -39.04
C ALA A 732 -31.65 -34.20 -39.10
N VAL A 733 -30.57 -34.73 -39.60
CA VAL A 733 -29.30 -33.99 -39.78
C VAL A 733 -28.97 -33.90 -41.25
N GLN A 734 -28.73 -32.70 -41.75
CA GLN A 734 -28.28 -32.48 -43.10
C GLN A 734 -26.76 -32.45 -43.19
N PHE A 735 -26.19 -33.09 -44.21
CA PHE A 735 -24.75 -33.11 -44.45
C PHE A 735 -24.44 -33.05 -45.96
N GLU A 736 -23.30 -32.49 -46.27
CA GLU A 736 -22.79 -32.40 -47.62
C GLU A 736 -21.71 -33.48 -47.87
N THR A 737 -21.72 -34.03 -49.10
CA THR A 737 -20.76 -35.02 -49.52
C THR A 737 -19.72 -34.44 -50.50
N ASP A 738 -18.62 -35.13 -50.68
CA ASP A 738 -17.56 -34.80 -51.67
C ASP A 738 -18.01 -34.79 -53.11
N LYS A 739 -19.21 -35.34 -53.40
CA LYS A 739 -19.90 -35.31 -54.73
C LYS A 739 -20.88 -34.14 -54.86
N GLY A 740 -20.82 -33.17 -53.93
CA GLY A 740 -21.69 -31.96 -54.00
C GLY A 740 -23.16 -32.26 -53.71
N ARG A 741 -23.52 -33.34 -53.05
CA ARG A 741 -24.90 -33.67 -52.67
C ARG A 741 -25.14 -33.28 -51.21
N THR A 742 -26.24 -32.64 -50.96
CA THR A 742 -26.79 -32.44 -49.60
C THR A 742 -27.79 -33.58 -49.36
N LEU A 743 -27.50 -34.37 -48.28
CA LEU A 743 -28.34 -35.48 -47.85
C LEU A 743 -28.92 -35.18 -46.49
N GLU A 744 -30.13 -35.71 -46.24
CA GLU A 744 -30.82 -35.58 -44.95
C GLU A 744 -30.89 -36.99 -44.30
N LEU A 745 -30.50 -37.09 -43.06
CA LEU A 745 -30.44 -38.32 -42.30
C LEU A 745 -31.35 -38.24 -41.08
N ASP A 746 -32.39 -39.02 -41.04
CA ASP A 746 -33.30 -39.13 -39.89
C ASP A 746 -32.61 -39.94 -38.77
N GLY A 747 -32.57 -39.39 -37.57
CA GLY A 747 -31.93 -40.01 -36.40
C GLY A 747 -32.53 -41.38 -36.02
N SER A 748 -33.78 -41.61 -36.30
CA SER A 748 -34.47 -42.91 -36.03
C SER A 748 -33.97 -44.06 -36.93
N LYS A 749 -33.35 -43.73 -38.09
CA LYS A 749 -32.86 -44.68 -39.08
C LYS A 749 -31.44 -45.13 -38.83
N VAL A 750 -30.70 -44.46 -37.96
CA VAL A 750 -29.30 -44.77 -37.60
C VAL A 750 -29.32 -45.58 -36.31
N LYS A 751 -28.90 -46.80 -36.36
CA LYS A 751 -28.80 -47.69 -35.21
C LYS A 751 -27.34 -47.97 -34.93
N GLY A 752 -26.85 -47.61 -33.76
CA GLY A 752 -25.49 -47.96 -33.38
C GLY A 752 -25.34 -47.93 -31.87
N ALA A 753 -24.60 -48.88 -31.33
CA ALA A 753 -24.21 -48.88 -29.93
C ALA A 753 -23.02 -47.93 -29.76
N ARG A 754 -22.90 -47.30 -28.59
CA ARG A 754 -21.69 -46.55 -28.19
C ARG A 754 -20.42 -47.37 -28.49
N ALA A 755 -19.39 -46.72 -28.98
CA ALA A 755 -18.10 -47.30 -29.36
C ALA A 755 -18.18 -48.33 -30.54
N SER A 756 -19.27 -48.32 -31.32
CA SER A 756 -19.36 -48.98 -32.64
C SER A 756 -18.85 -48.07 -33.74
N ARG A 757 -18.62 -48.61 -34.97
CA ARG A 757 -18.29 -47.84 -36.14
C ARG A 757 -19.52 -47.10 -36.68
N GLY A 758 -20.74 -47.70 -36.45
CA GLY A 758 -22.01 -47.16 -36.90
C GLY A 758 -22.43 -47.69 -38.30
N ASP A 759 -23.53 -47.14 -38.78
CA ASP A 759 -24.14 -47.53 -40.09
C ASP A 759 -23.52 -46.70 -41.23
N VAL A 760 -23.41 -47.28 -42.42
CA VAL A 760 -23.01 -46.56 -43.65
C VAL A 760 -24.17 -45.79 -44.17
N VAL A 761 -24.07 -44.47 -44.20
CA VAL A 761 -25.12 -43.54 -44.60
C VAL A 761 -24.90 -42.86 -45.95
N THR A 762 -23.77 -43.11 -46.59
CA THR A 762 -23.40 -42.64 -47.93
C THR A 762 -23.29 -43.78 -48.93
N LYS A 763 -23.26 -43.49 -50.22
CA LYS A 763 -22.97 -44.47 -51.22
C LYS A 763 -21.52 -44.90 -51.22
N LYS A 764 -21.24 -46.14 -51.73
CA LYS A 764 -19.86 -46.63 -51.77
C LYS A 764 -18.90 -45.64 -52.45
N GLY A 765 -17.84 -45.28 -51.72
CA GLY A 765 -16.81 -44.37 -52.23
C GLY A 765 -17.21 -42.88 -52.17
N GLU A 766 -18.21 -42.51 -51.39
CA GLU A 766 -18.63 -41.13 -51.12
C GLU A 766 -18.33 -40.77 -49.68
N ARG A 767 -17.74 -39.60 -49.47
CA ARG A 767 -17.29 -39.11 -48.14
C ARG A 767 -18.20 -37.99 -47.68
N ILE A 768 -18.39 -37.90 -46.39
CA ILE A 768 -19.04 -36.74 -45.77
C ILE A 768 -17.98 -35.63 -45.60
N LEU A 769 -18.29 -34.43 -46.10
CA LEU A 769 -17.41 -33.27 -45.99
C LEU A 769 -17.70 -32.42 -44.75
N ARG A 770 -18.96 -32.16 -44.50
CA ARG A 770 -19.43 -31.35 -43.38
C ARG A 770 -20.89 -31.61 -43.03
N VAL A 771 -21.23 -31.35 -41.78
CA VAL A 771 -22.63 -31.22 -41.35
C VAL A 771 -23.13 -29.83 -41.72
N VAL A 772 -24.30 -29.72 -42.30
CA VAL A 772 -24.96 -28.44 -42.61
C VAL A 772 -25.56 -27.93 -41.31
N LEU A 773 -25.12 -26.78 -40.89
CA LEU A 773 -25.69 -26.14 -39.69
C LEU A 773 -27.15 -25.79 -39.97
N PRO A 774 -28.06 -26.02 -39.00
CA PRO A 774 -29.45 -25.59 -39.14
C PRO A 774 -29.53 -24.08 -39.32
N GLU A 775 -30.57 -23.60 -39.95
CA GLU A 775 -30.83 -22.16 -40.05
C GLU A 775 -30.92 -21.53 -38.62
N VAL A 776 -30.11 -20.49 -38.40
CA VAL A 776 -30.08 -19.82 -37.09
C VAL A 776 -31.31 -18.92 -36.97
N VAL A 777 -32.20 -19.26 -36.04
CA VAL A 777 -33.38 -18.45 -35.73
C VAL A 777 -33.07 -17.63 -34.48
N PRO A 778 -33.25 -16.28 -34.48
CA PRO A 778 -33.05 -15.47 -33.30
C PRO A 778 -33.98 -15.93 -32.16
N PRO A 779 -33.44 -16.17 -30.96
CA PRO A 779 -34.24 -16.62 -29.83
C PRO A 779 -35.15 -15.48 -29.32
N THR A 780 -36.35 -15.82 -28.91
CA THR A 780 -37.29 -14.90 -28.25
C THR A 780 -37.14 -15.07 -26.73
N LEU A 781 -36.99 -13.95 -26.02
CA LEU A 781 -36.98 -13.95 -24.57
C LEU A 781 -38.37 -14.30 -24.03
N ARG A 782 -38.44 -15.25 -23.08
CA ARG A 782 -39.69 -15.57 -22.39
C ARG A 782 -40.05 -14.37 -21.48
N GLU A 783 -41.36 -14.04 -21.41
CA GLU A 783 -41.82 -13.08 -20.42
C GLU A 783 -41.54 -13.64 -19.02
N GLU A 784 -41.06 -12.80 -18.12
CA GLU A 784 -40.90 -13.18 -16.72
C GLU A 784 -42.28 -13.52 -16.13
N SER A 785 -42.45 -14.76 -15.69
CA SER A 785 -43.70 -15.27 -15.09
C SER A 785 -43.81 -14.82 -13.61
#